data_3cad6505638b973e6dd18791195f54f1
#
_entry.id   3cad6505638b973e6dd18791195f54f1
#
_cell.length_a   1.000
_cell.length_b   1.000
_cell.length_c   1.000
_cell.angle_alpha   90.00
_cell.angle_beta   90.00
_cell.angle_gamma   90.00
#
_symmetry.space_group_name_H-M   'P 1'
#
loop_
_entity.id
_entity.type
_entity.pdbx_description
1 polymer ?
#
loop_
_entity_poly.entity_id
_entity_poly.type
_entity_poly.pdbx_seq_one_letter_code
_entity_poly.pdbx_strand_id
1 'polypeptide(L)'
;MALHLPSLSELRNTEFEIFKFQTRVMVMQGLVLLCFALLGMRLFYLQVLRHDDLLEQAENNRTAILPTVPNRGTILDRNGVVLANNYSAYTLEITPSRVKDLEATIDSLSEIIDIPMRDRRRFKRMREESKNFDSLPIRSRLTDEEVAKFSAQHYRFPGVEIKARLFRNYPYGHLASHVVGYIGRINQKEKEQIEESDEEGNYRGTQYIGKLGVEQRYERELHGITGVQEVETSAGGRAVRRLASKPATPGQNVVLSLDIKLQKMVEDLYGDRRGALVALDPRTGEILAFVSKPTFDPNLFVDGIDSESWKALSESIDKPLLNRAMRGTYPPGSTYKPFMALAALETGKRTASEIVIDQGSWTYGGHTFRSHGDAGLGAVDMVRSIVMSSNVYYYSLANIMGVDAIHDFMKPLGFGQITGIDLPGELRGTLPSTEWKKKTYKKPEQQRWYGGETISLGIGQGYNAFTMLQLATATSTLANGGVMYKPRLVMATQDPIARIDRQIAGDEPVNLGFKPEHVAVVRQGLIGVAREGTSARVFTGSPYQSAGKTGTAQAVTIGQKDKYNAGKLEEHQRDHALYMAYAPAENPQIAVAIVVENAGFGAAQAAPIARRVFDYWLLGDYPSMEDIEASQKGLASAPIGVKRRKEDIRLTPGEGVAGVIGNR
;
A
#
# COMPACT_ATOMS: atom_id res chain seq x y z
N MET A 1 -33.86 98.94 63.01
CA MET A 1 -32.52 98.26 63.15
C MET A 1 -32.22 97.56 61.79
N ALA A 2 -31.55 98.27 60.91
CA ALA A 2 -31.28 97.80 59.55
C ALA A 2 -29.88 97.15 59.59
N LEU A 3 -29.79 95.86 59.37
CA LEU A 3 -28.54 95.14 59.21
C LEU A 3 -27.95 95.42 57.84
N HIS A 4 -26.87 96.17 57.81
CA HIS A 4 -26.04 96.37 56.63
C HIS A 4 -25.33 95.07 56.30
N LEU A 5 -25.69 94.46 55.25
CA LEU A 5 -24.88 93.36 54.69
C LEU A 5 -23.75 93.97 53.84
N PRO A 6 -22.53 93.63 54.06
CA PRO A 6 -21.42 94.15 53.25
C PRO A 6 -21.54 93.67 51.83
N SER A 7 -21.28 94.59 50.89
CA SER A 7 -21.34 94.31 49.44
C SER A 7 -20.31 93.27 49.02
N LEU A 8 -20.69 92.35 48.15
CA LEU A 8 -19.84 91.29 47.57
C LEU A 8 -18.57 91.79 46.87
N SER A 9 -18.43 93.11 46.68
CA SER A 9 -17.24 93.73 46.08
C SER A 9 -16.01 93.89 47.00
N GLU A 10 -16.24 93.83 48.36
CA GLU A 10 -15.12 93.98 49.31
C GLU A 10 -14.33 92.64 49.59
N LEU A 11 -14.80 91.54 49.01
CA LEU A 11 -14.16 90.22 49.24
C LEU A 11 -13.26 89.74 48.10
N ARG A 12 -13.10 90.57 47.08
CA ARG A 12 -12.20 90.18 45.97
C ARG A 12 -10.82 90.79 46.15
N ASN A 13 -9.90 90.05 46.79
CA ASN A 13 -8.51 90.38 46.74
C ASN A 13 -7.94 89.91 45.38
N THR A 14 -7.95 90.85 44.41
CA THR A 14 -7.56 90.62 43.00
C THR A 14 -6.11 90.09 42.92
N GLU A 15 -5.21 90.54 43.80
CA GLU A 15 -3.84 90.05 43.79
C GLU A 15 -3.73 88.58 44.25
N PHE A 16 -4.55 88.16 45.18
CA PHE A 16 -4.59 86.80 45.70
C PHE A 16 -5.23 85.82 44.64
N GLU A 17 -6.22 86.32 43.89
CA GLU A 17 -6.81 85.54 42.81
C GLU A 17 -5.83 85.42 41.64
N ILE A 18 -5.12 86.48 41.30
CA ILE A 18 -4.09 86.46 40.23
C ILE A 18 -2.96 85.52 40.70
N PHE A 19 -2.53 85.57 41.97
CA PHE A 19 -1.50 84.64 42.46
C PHE A 19 -1.96 83.17 42.41
N LYS A 20 -3.19 82.89 42.82
CA LYS A 20 -3.77 81.55 42.70
C LYS A 20 -3.90 81.13 41.26
N PHE A 21 -4.29 82.01 40.35
CA PHE A 21 -4.35 81.74 38.94
C PHE A 21 -2.97 81.45 38.34
N GLN A 22 -1.98 82.27 38.65
CA GLN A 22 -0.59 82.06 38.22
C GLN A 22 -0.03 80.75 38.78
N THR A 23 -0.29 80.42 40.04
CA THR A 23 0.12 79.16 40.65
C THR A 23 -0.53 77.96 39.93
N ARG A 24 -1.84 78.05 39.64
CA ARG A 24 -2.53 77.00 38.88
C ARG A 24 -1.99 76.86 37.44
N VAL A 25 -1.68 77.97 36.78
CA VAL A 25 -1.06 77.98 35.47
C VAL A 25 0.35 77.34 35.51
N MET A 26 1.17 77.73 36.53
CA MET A 26 2.49 77.08 36.69
C MET A 26 2.40 75.59 37.00
N VAL A 27 1.45 75.17 37.85
CA VAL A 27 1.22 73.75 38.13
C VAL A 27 0.77 73.02 36.86
N MET A 28 -0.16 73.61 36.07
CA MET A 28 -0.60 73.04 34.81
C MET A 28 0.52 73.03 33.78
N GLN A 29 1.35 74.07 33.67
CA GLN A 29 2.55 74.07 32.83
C GLN A 29 3.53 73.00 33.24
N GLY A 30 3.79 72.83 34.54
CA GLY A 30 4.61 71.78 35.08
C GLY A 30 4.08 70.39 34.77
N LEU A 31 2.77 70.18 34.86
CA LEU A 31 2.11 68.93 34.50
C LEU A 31 2.23 68.63 33.00
N VAL A 32 2.01 69.63 32.15
CA VAL A 32 2.19 69.51 30.71
C VAL A 32 3.62 69.19 30.34
N LEU A 33 4.62 69.86 30.92
CA LEU A 33 6.04 69.56 30.73
C LEU A 33 6.41 68.16 31.21
N LEU A 34 5.86 67.73 32.33
CA LEU A 34 6.04 66.37 32.84
C LEU A 34 5.45 65.34 31.86
N CYS A 35 4.27 65.58 31.31
CA CYS A 35 3.65 64.73 30.30
C CYS A 35 4.50 64.67 29.03
N PHE A 36 5.03 65.81 28.57
CA PHE A 36 5.95 65.84 27.43
C PHE A 36 7.26 65.11 27.72
N ALA A 37 7.82 65.26 28.92
CA ALA A 37 9.02 64.53 29.33
C ALA A 37 8.78 63.01 29.37
N LEU A 38 7.65 62.55 29.89
CA LEU A 38 7.26 61.13 29.87
C LEU A 38 7.02 60.63 28.44
N LEU A 39 6.39 61.41 27.59
CA LEU A 39 6.24 61.10 26.18
C LEU A 39 7.60 61.02 25.47
N GLY A 40 8.49 61.99 25.74
CA GLY A 40 9.87 62.00 25.20
C GLY A 40 10.67 60.78 25.64
N MET A 41 10.62 60.45 26.93
CA MET A 41 11.25 59.22 27.44
C MET A 41 10.65 57.96 26.81
N ARG A 42 9.35 57.90 26.64
CA ARG A 42 8.68 56.78 25.98
C ARG A 42 9.06 56.67 24.51
N LEU A 43 9.15 57.78 23.77
CA LEU A 43 9.62 57.84 22.41
C LEU A 43 11.08 57.39 22.29
N PHE A 44 11.95 57.91 23.18
CA PHE A 44 13.35 57.51 23.23
C PHE A 44 13.49 56.00 23.50
N TYR A 45 12.73 55.48 24.45
CA TYR A 45 12.72 54.04 24.76
C TYR A 45 12.29 53.20 23.56
N LEU A 46 11.22 53.59 22.84
CA LEU A 46 10.71 52.86 21.70
C LEU A 46 11.59 53.01 20.45
N GLN A 47 12.09 54.22 20.17
CA GLN A 47 12.79 54.53 18.92
C GLN A 47 14.31 54.35 18.98
N VAL A 48 14.91 54.31 20.19
CA VAL A 48 16.34 54.12 20.37
C VAL A 48 16.67 52.81 21.04
N LEU A 49 16.10 52.53 22.20
CA LEU A 49 16.46 51.35 22.99
C LEU A 49 15.79 50.06 22.49
N ARG A 50 14.58 50.16 21.90
CA ARG A 50 13.86 49.01 21.34
C ARG A 50 13.67 49.11 19.82
N HIS A 51 14.46 49.96 19.14
CA HIS A 51 14.35 50.18 17.72
C HIS A 51 14.48 48.87 16.93
N ASP A 52 15.55 48.12 17.18
CA ASP A 52 15.89 46.90 16.45
C ASP A 52 14.85 45.79 16.71
N ASP A 53 14.43 45.60 17.95
CA ASP A 53 13.38 44.64 18.30
C ASP A 53 12.03 44.97 17.60
N LEU A 54 11.67 46.27 17.58
CA LEU A 54 10.41 46.71 16.98
C LEU A 54 10.48 46.73 15.45
N LEU A 55 11.65 47.00 14.88
CA LEU A 55 11.91 46.91 13.45
C LEU A 55 11.78 45.44 13.00
N GLU A 56 12.42 44.51 13.71
CA GLU A 56 12.30 43.08 13.43
C GLU A 56 10.84 42.58 13.53
N GLN A 57 10.12 43.01 14.58
CA GLN A 57 8.69 42.68 14.70
C GLN A 57 7.86 43.29 13.57
N ALA A 58 8.16 44.50 13.13
CA ALA A 58 7.47 45.16 12.02
C ALA A 58 7.75 44.47 10.68
N GLU A 59 9.00 44.04 10.45
CA GLU A 59 9.38 43.26 9.26
C GLU A 59 8.72 41.88 9.28
N ASN A 60 8.75 41.17 10.43
CA ASN A 60 8.06 39.87 10.61
C ASN A 60 6.55 39.98 10.41
N ASN A 61 5.91 41.08 10.80
CA ASN A 61 4.51 41.33 10.56
C ASN A 61 4.19 41.74 9.11
N ARG A 62 5.18 42.23 8.38
CA ARG A 62 5.08 42.66 6.97
C ARG A 62 5.37 41.55 6.00
N THR A 63 6.13 40.54 6.42
CA THR A 63 6.51 39.41 5.59
C THR A 63 5.81 38.13 6.03
N ALA A 64 5.48 37.26 5.09
CA ALA A 64 4.97 35.91 5.33
C ALA A 64 5.72 34.90 4.46
N ILE A 65 6.03 33.77 5.07
CA ILE A 65 6.61 32.64 4.36
C ILE A 65 5.48 31.72 3.88
N LEU A 66 5.31 31.64 2.56
CA LEU A 66 4.35 30.74 1.93
C LEU A 66 5.07 29.50 1.42
N PRO A 67 4.68 28.31 1.87
CA PRO A 67 5.26 27.08 1.33
C PRO A 67 4.78 26.83 -0.10
N THR A 68 5.68 26.35 -0.94
CA THR A 68 5.39 25.88 -2.29
C THR A 68 5.51 24.37 -2.31
N VAL A 69 4.36 23.68 -2.33
CA VAL A 69 4.30 22.21 -2.32
C VAL A 69 4.94 21.67 -3.60
N PRO A 70 5.84 20.68 -3.53
CA PRO A 70 6.48 20.09 -4.70
C PRO A 70 5.50 19.23 -5.50
N ASN A 71 5.81 19.03 -6.79
CA ASN A 71 5.14 18.03 -7.59
C ASN A 71 5.57 16.64 -7.12
N ARG A 72 4.60 15.80 -6.76
CA ARG A 72 4.86 14.41 -6.35
C ARG A 72 5.38 13.60 -7.52
N GLY A 73 6.41 12.77 -7.30
CA GLY A 73 6.98 11.89 -8.30
C GLY A 73 5.96 10.90 -8.90
N THR A 74 6.21 10.43 -10.10
CA THR A 74 5.38 9.41 -10.77
C THR A 74 5.81 8.01 -10.32
N ILE A 75 4.89 7.04 -10.41
CA ILE A 75 5.21 5.63 -10.23
C ILE A 75 5.09 4.97 -11.61
N LEU A 76 6.15 4.29 -12.01
CA LEU A 76 6.29 3.64 -13.32
C LEU A 76 6.44 2.14 -13.13
N ASP A 77 5.95 1.35 -14.08
CA ASP A 77 6.32 -0.06 -14.19
C ASP A 77 7.73 -0.23 -14.80
N ARG A 78 8.22 -1.46 -14.90
CA ARG A 78 9.55 -1.75 -15.48
C ARG A 78 9.70 -1.35 -16.95
N ASN A 79 8.60 -1.18 -17.67
CA ASN A 79 8.55 -0.80 -19.08
C ASN A 79 8.28 0.70 -19.30
N GLY A 80 8.25 1.49 -18.22
CA GLY A 80 7.97 2.92 -18.25
C GLY A 80 6.49 3.29 -18.33
N VAL A 81 5.58 2.33 -18.12
CA VAL A 81 4.14 2.61 -18.06
C VAL A 81 3.79 3.33 -16.77
N VAL A 82 3.06 4.44 -16.88
CA VAL A 82 2.71 5.31 -15.75
C VAL A 82 1.57 4.69 -14.94
N LEU A 83 1.86 4.29 -13.69
CA LEU A 83 0.89 3.70 -12.75
C LEU A 83 0.26 4.73 -11.82
N ALA A 84 0.99 5.80 -11.51
CA ALA A 84 0.48 6.94 -10.75
C ALA A 84 1.14 8.22 -11.24
N ASN A 85 0.33 9.25 -11.51
CA ASN A 85 0.78 10.58 -11.94
C ASN A 85 0.00 11.69 -11.24
N ASN A 86 0.32 12.93 -11.59
CA ASN A 86 -0.44 14.09 -11.16
C ASN A 86 -1.01 14.79 -12.40
N TYR A 87 -2.24 15.29 -12.29
CA TYR A 87 -2.82 16.14 -13.30
C TYR A 87 -3.35 17.44 -12.68
N SER A 88 -3.31 18.50 -13.44
CA SER A 88 -3.84 19.80 -13.01
C SER A 88 -5.35 19.85 -13.26
N ALA A 89 -6.09 20.24 -12.25
CA ALA A 89 -7.52 20.52 -12.38
C ALA A 89 -7.89 21.79 -11.59
N TYR A 90 -8.94 22.43 -12.02
CA TYR A 90 -9.46 23.63 -11.35
C TYR A 90 -10.30 23.24 -10.13
N THR A 91 -10.15 24.04 -9.09
CA THR A 91 -10.85 23.91 -7.81
C THR A 91 -11.53 25.23 -7.50
N LEU A 92 -12.79 25.21 -7.12
CA LEU A 92 -13.49 26.36 -6.56
C LEU A 92 -13.18 26.43 -5.06
N GLU A 93 -12.59 27.54 -4.64
CA GLU A 93 -12.16 27.75 -3.26
C GLU A 93 -12.84 28.96 -2.65
N ILE A 94 -13.18 28.84 -1.37
CA ILE A 94 -13.76 29.91 -0.57
C ILE A 94 -12.78 30.31 0.52
N THR A 95 -12.52 31.61 0.69
CA THR A 95 -11.81 32.17 1.84
C THR A 95 -12.86 32.66 2.84
N PRO A 96 -13.14 31.96 3.96
CA PRO A 96 -14.27 32.27 4.84
C PRO A 96 -14.26 33.68 5.39
N SER A 97 -13.07 34.21 5.73
CA SER A 97 -12.93 35.61 6.24
C SER A 97 -13.30 36.70 5.26
N ARG A 98 -13.43 36.40 3.97
CA ARG A 98 -13.79 37.35 2.90
C ARG A 98 -15.25 37.27 2.47
N VAL A 99 -15.99 36.32 3.05
CA VAL A 99 -17.41 36.09 2.74
C VAL A 99 -18.27 36.54 3.92
N LYS A 100 -19.27 37.38 3.66
CA LYS A 100 -20.14 37.90 4.73
C LYS A 100 -21.09 36.86 5.30
N ASP A 101 -21.72 36.09 4.43
CA ASP A 101 -22.59 34.98 4.78
C ASP A 101 -22.17 33.75 3.94
N LEU A 102 -21.59 32.76 4.64
CA LEU A 102 -21.00 31.60 3.99
C LEU A 102 -22.04 30.64 3.43
N GLU A 103 -23.12 30.39 4.18
CA GLU A 103 -24.17 29.45 3.74
C GLU A 103 -24.95 30.03 2.55
N ALA A 104 -25.34 31.30 2.63
CA ALA A 104 -26.00 31.99 1.52
C ALA A 104 -25.12 32.05 0.26
N THR A 105 -23.80 32.21 0.43
CA THR A 105 -22.85 32.18 -0.69
C THR A 105 -22.76 30.80 -1.31
N ILE A 106 -22.70 29.74 -0.51
CA ILE A 106 -22.66 28.34 -0.99
C ILE A 106 -23.96 28.00 -1.73
N ASP A 107 -25.12 28.46 -1.23
CA ASP A 107 -26.40 28.23 -1.88
C ASP A 107 -26.48 28.95 -3.24
N SER A 108 -26.05 30.21 -3.30
CA SER A 108 -25.98 30.96 -4.56
C SER A 108 -24.96 30.36 -5.55
N LEU A 109 -23.84 29.83 -5.08
CA LEU A 109 -22.89 29.08 -5.92
C LEU A 109 -23.51 27.81 -6.50
N SER A 110 -24.38 27.17 -5.72
CA SER A 110 -25.03 25.91 -6.16
C SER A 110 -26.05 26.12 -7.29
N GLU A 111 -26.48 27.37 -7.53
CA GLU A 111 -27.29 27.72 -8.70
C GLU A 111 -26.48 27.72 -10.02
N ILE A 112 -25.14 27.87 -9.92
CA ILE A 112 -24.24 28.01 -11.08
C ILE A 112 -23.45 26.76 -11.31
N ILE A 113 -22.96 26.11 -10.23
CA ILE A 113 -22.12 24.93 -10.23
C ILE A 113 -22.78 23.90 -9.32
N ASP A 114 -22.86 22.65 -9.79
CA ASP A 114 -23.35 21.56 -8.95
C ASP A 114 -22.38 21.31 -7.77
N ILE A 115 -22.85 21.62 -6.55
CA ILE A 115 -22.11 21.37 -5.29
C ILE A 115 -22.83 20.27 -4.51
N PRO A 116 -22.42 19.01 -4.67
CA PRO A 116 -23.03 17.89 -3.98
C PRO A 116 -22.99 18.03 -2.45
N MET A 117 -23.95 17.45 -1.75
CA MET A 117 -23.98 17.45 -0.28
C MET A 117 -22.73 16.84 0.36
N ARG A 118 -22.06 15.92 -0.33
CA ARG A 118 -20.75 15.38 0.06
C ARG A 118 -19.70 16.47 0.15
N ASP A 119 -19.63 17.33 -0.86
CA ASP A 119 -18.62 18.40 -0.94
C ASP A 119 -18.90 19.49 0.11
N ARG A 120 -20.19 19.82 0.35
CA ARG A 120 -20.59 20.74 1.44
C ARG A 120 -20.18 20.20 2.82
N ARG A 121 -20.40 18.91 3.10
CA ARG A 121 -19.98 18.27 4.37
C ARG A 121 -18.46 18.26 4.51
N ARG A 122 -17.74 17.97 3.43
CA ARG A 122 -16.28 18.01 3.39
C ARG A 122 -15.77 19.42 3.71
N PHE A 123 -16.32 20.44 3.06
CA PHE A 123 -15.97 21.83 3.28
C PHE A 123 -16.21 22.26 4.74
N LYS A 124 -17.35 21.91 5.33
CA LYS A 124 -17.66 22.21 6.73
C LYS A 124 -16.61 21.64 7.68
N ARG A 125 -16.22 20.37 7.49
CA ARG A 125 -15.16 19.72 8.30
C ARG A 125 -13.82 20.44 8.13
N MET A 126 -13.42 20.73 6.90
CA MET A 126 -12.18 21.46 6.63
C MET A 126 -12.16 22.84 7.29
N ARG A 127 -13.29 23.54 7.31
CA ARG A 127 -13.42 24.83 7.97
C ARG A 127 -13.20 24.73 9.48
N GLU A 128 -13.69 23.67 10.13
CA GLU A 128 -13.50 23.43 11.57
C GLU A 128 -12.02 23.18 11.94
N GLU A 129 -11.26 22.58 11.01
CA GLU A 129 -9.84 22.23 11.18
C GLU A 129 -8.88 23.35 10.73
N SER A 130 -9.33 24.36 9.99
CA SER A 130 -8.51 25.38 9.34
C SER A 130 -8.67 26.76 9.96
N LYS A 131 -7.68 27.63 9.72
CA LYS A 131 -7.77 29.04 10.11
C LYS A 131 -8.72 29.78 9.17
N ASN A 132 -9.45 30.78 9.67
CA ASN A 132 -10.44 31.54 8.89
C ASN A 132 -9.87 32.25 7.65
N PHE A 133 -8.55 32.41 7.55
CA PHE A 133 -7.88 33.06 6.41
C PHE A 133 -7.50 32.08 5.30
N ASP A 134 -7.60 30.78 5.55
CA ASP A 134 -7.23 29.78 4.56
C ASP A 134 -8.29 29.72 3.44
N SER A 135 -7.80 29.54 2.22
CA SER A 135 -8.66 29.27 1.06
C SER A 135 -8.98 27.78 1.03
N LEU A 136 -10.26 27.43 1.16
CA LEU A 136 -10.72 26.05 1.29
C LEU A 136 -11.50 25.60 0.06
N PRO A 137 -11.21 24.40 -0.50
CA PRO A 137 -11.91 23.90 -1.66
C PRO A 137 -13.35 23.47 -1.31
N ILE A 138 -14.34 24.09 -1.95
CA ILE A 138 -15.75 23.69 -1.88
C ILE A 138 -16.10 22.68 -2.98
N ARG A 139 -15.55 22.86 -4.19
CA ARG A 139 -15.71 21.97 -5.33
C ARG A 139 -14.36 21.71 -6.00
N SER A 140 -13.95 20.45 -6.10
CA SER A 140 -12.73 20.04 -6.77
C SER A 140 -13.02 19.53 -8.18
N ARG A 141 -12.01 19.58 -9.07
CA ARG A 141 -12.08 19.04 -10.44
C ARG A 141 -13.24 19.64 -11.25
N LEU A 142 -13.27 20.96 -11.31
CA LEU A 142 -14.23 21.68 -12.16
C LEU A 142 -14.03 21.30 -13.63
N THR A 143 -15.13 21.15 -14.35
CA THR A 143 -15.12 21.06 -15.80
C THR A 143 -14.87 22.43 -16.43
N ASP A 144 -14.43 22.46 -17.69
CA ASP A 144 -14.23 23.73 -18.42
C ASP A 144 -15.52 24.54 -18.49
N GLU A 145 -16.68 23.88 -18.57
CA GLU A 145 -18.01 24.53 -18.56
C GLU A 145 -18.30 25.16 -17.20
N GLU A 146 -18.02 24.47 -16.09
CA GLU A 146 -18.18 25.00 -14.72
C GLU A 146 -17.25 26.21 -14.50
N VAL A 147 -16.00 26.12 -14.99
CA VAL A 147 -15.01 27.20 -14.95
C VAL A 147 -15.54 28.42 -15.70
N ALA A 148 -16.05 28.22 -16.92
CA ALA A 148 -16.62 29.31 -17.73
C ALA A 148 -17.85 29.94 -17.08
N LYS A 149 -18.79 29.14 -16.57
CA LYS A 149 -20.00 29.60 -15.86
C LYS A 149 -19.68 30.46 -14.65
N PHE A 150 -18.74 30.02 -13.82
CA PHE A 150 -18.30 30.77 -12.65
C PHE A 150 -17.56 32.05 -13.03
N SER A 151 -16.60 31.95 -13.98
CA SER A 151 -15.80 33.12 -14.41
C SER A 151 -16.66 34.27 -14.92
N ALA A 152 -17.73 33.96 -15.64
CA ALA A 152 -18.69 34.95 -16.14
C ALA A 152 -19.43 35.68 -15.01
N GLN A 153 -19.56 35.09 -13.83
CA GLN A 153 -20.31 35.61 -12.68
C GLN A 153 -19.44 35.85 -11.44
N HIS A 154 -18.11 35.76 -11.57
CA HIS A 154 -17.15 35.88 -10.46
C HIS A 154 -17.37 37.17 -9.62
N TYR A 155 -17.76 38.27 -10.27
CA TYR A 155 -18.01 39.54 -9.58
C TYR A 155 -19.11 39.47 -8.49
N ARG A 156 -19.99 38.46 -8.54
CA ARG A 156 -21.05 38.23 -7.54
C ARG A 156 -20.54 37.57 -6.26
N PHE A 157 -19.35 36.95 -6.29
CA PHE A 157 -18.84 36.08 -5.25
C PHE A 157 -17.48 36.55 -4.68
N PRO A 158 -17.45 37.65 -3.92
CA PRO A 158 -16.22 38.12 -3.29
C PRO A 158 -15.73 37.09 -2.29
N GLY A 159 -14.43 36.71 -2.36
CA GLY A 159 -13.83 35.70 -1.51
C GLY A 159 -13.93 34.27 -2.05
N VAL A 160 -14.48 34.09 -3.25
CA VAL A 160 -14.49 32.81 -3.97
C VAL A 160 -13.57 32.91 -5.19
N GLU A 161 -12.68 31.97 -5.37
CA GLU A 161 -11.67 31.96 -6.44
C GLU A 161 -11.55 30.58 -7.08
N ILE A 162 -11.23 30.53 -8.38
CA ILE A 162 -10.80 29.31 -9.04
C ILE A 162 -9.28 29.22 -8.93
N LYS A 163 -8.78 28.07 -8.44
CA LYS A 163 -7.34 27.78 -8.40
C LYS A 163 -7.02 26.48 -9.09
N ALA A 164 -5.94 26.45 -9.85
CA ALA A 164 -5.39 25.21 -10.37
C ALA A 164 -4.67 24.47 -9.23
N ARG A 165 -5.00 23.20 -9.04
CA ARG A 165 -4.33 22.28 -8.10
C ARG A 165 -3.93 21.00 -8.79
N LEU A 166 -2.88 20.39 -8.29
CA LEU A 166 -2.45 19.06 -8.73
C LEU A 166 -3.18 17.99 -7.92
N PHE A 167 -3.74 17.03 -8.64
CA PHE A 167 -4.42 15.88 -8.08
C PHE A 167 -3.66 14.62 -8.45
N ARG A 168 -3.47 13.73 -7.48
CA ARG A 168 -2.95 12.39 -7.73
C ARG A 168 -3.96 11.58 -8.52
N ASN A 169 -3.48 10.83 -9.49
CA ASN A 169 -4.29 10.00 -10.35
C ASN A 169 -3.63 8.64 -10.57
N TYR A 170 -4.45 7.61 -10.55
CA TYR A 170 -4.11 6.22 -10.83
C TYR A 170 -4.82 5.81 -12.12
N PRO A 171 -4.16 5.93 -13.30
CA PRO A 171 -4.81 5.84 -14.61
C PRO A 171 -5.52 4.50 -14.85
N TYR A 172 -5.05 3.43 -14.24
CA TYR A 172 -5.60 2.08 -14.42
C TYR A 172 -6.53 1.64 -13.28
N GLY A 173 -6.97 2.57 -12.43
CA GLY A 173 -7.94 2.31 -11.36
C GLY A 173 -7.53 1.16 -10.46
N HIS A 174 -8.32 0.09 -10.45
CA HIS A 174 -8.14 -1.06 -9.58
C HIS A 174 -6.88 -1.90 -9.86
N LEU A 175 -6.25 -1.76 -11.05
CA LEU A 175 -5.12 -2.58 -11.44
C LEU A 175 -3.90 -2.30 -10.56
N ALA A 176 -3.30 -3.33 -9.98
CA ALA A 176 -2.15 -3.28 -9.08
C ALA A 176 -2.36 -2.40 -7.83
N SER A 177 -3.61 -2.15 -7.41
CA SER A 177 -3.94 -1.21 -6.32
C SER A 177 -3.24 -1.54 -5.00
N HIS A 178 -3.06 -2.81 -4.67
CA HIS A 178 -2.37 -3.27 -3.47
C HIS A 178 -0.85 -3.04 -3.49
N VAL A 179 -0.26 -2.86 -4.69
CA VAL A 179 1.17 -2.55 -4.88
C VAL A 179 1.38 -1.05 -4.88
N VAL A 180 0.68 -0.35 -5.79
CA VAL A 180 0.81 1.11 -5.94
C VAL A 180 0.36 1.82 -4.65
N GLY A 181 -0.74 1.38 -4.07
CA GLY A 181 -1.35 2.03 -2.92
C GLY A 181 -2.09 3.31 -3.29
N TYR A 182 -2.24 4.22 -2.35
CA TYR A 182 -2.90 5.50 -2.55
C TYR A 182 -2.40 6.56 -1.57
N ILE A 183 -2.62 7.82 -1.92
CA ILE A 183 -2.45 8.94 -0.99
C ILE A 183 -3.78 9.28 -0.33
N GLY A 184 -3.70 9.83 0.87
CA GLY A 184 -4.86 10.34 1.59
C GLY A 184 -4.49 11.53 2.46
N ARG A 185 -5.48 12.23 3.01
CA ARG A 185 -5.22 13.36 3.88
C ARG A 185 -4.42 12.95 5.10
N ILE A 186 -3.49 13.83 5.49
CA ILE A 186 -2.72 13.68 6.73
C ILE A 186 -3.71 13.71 7.90
N ASN A 187 -3.73 12.65 8.71
CA ASN A 187 -4.54 12.56 9.92
C ASN A 187 -3.78 13.10 11.14
N GLN A 188 -4.45 13.24 12.27
CA GLN A 188 -3.86 13.81 13.50
C GLN A 188 -2.61 13.06 13.96
N LYS A 189 -2.63 11.72 13.94
CA LYS A 189 -1.48 10.90 14.35
C LYS A 189 -0.28 11.08 13.42
N GLU A 190 -0.51 11.13 12.11
CA GLU A 190 0.55 11.37 11.12
C GLU A 190 1.10 12.78 11.25
N LYS A 191 0.24 13.77 11.56
CA LYS A 191 0.66 15.14 11.83
C LYS A 191 1.61 15.20 13.03
N GLU A 192 1.25 14.56 14.14
CA GLU A 192 2.10 14.43 15.32
C GLU A 192 3.45 13.76 14.98
N GLN A 193 3.44 12.69 14.18
CA GLN A 193 4.67 12.02 13.74
C GLN A 193 5.55 12.91 12.86
N ILE A 194 4.95 13.74 11.99
CA ILE A 194 5.68 14.71 11.16
C ILE A 194 6.27 15.81 12.03
N GLU A 195 5.51 16.35 13.00
CA GLU A 195 5.95 17.39 13.93
C GLU A 195 7.07 16.91 14.86
N GLU A 196 7.09 15.63 15.23
CA GLU A 196 8.16 15.00 16.01
C GLU A 196 9.40 14.65 15.17
N SER A 197 9.30 14.71 13.85
CA SER A 197 10.39 14.39 12.92
C SER A 197 11.10 15.66 12.42
N ASP A 198 12.30 15.48 11.84
CA ASP A 198 13.03 16.56 11.16
C ASP A 198 12.36 17.01 9.84
N GLU A 199 11.23 16.38 9.45
CA GLU A 199 10.52 16.61 8.20
C GLU A 199 9.41 17.68 8.31
N GLU A 200 9.12 18.23 9.50
CA GLU A 200 8.02 19.21 9.71
C GLU A 200 8.07 20.35 8.68
N GLY A 201 9.26 20.92 8.47
CA GLY A 201 9.47 22.01 7.50
C GLY A 201 9.13 21.61 6.07
N ASN A 202 9.37 20.35 5.70
CA ASN A 202 9.14 19.81 4.36
C ASN A 202 7.65 19.54 4.07
N TYR A 203 6.84 19.31 5.12
CA TYR A 203 5.40 19.07 4.98
C TYR A 203 4.53 20.32 5.14
N ARG A 204 5.14 21.51 5.32
CA ARG A 204 4.37 22.77 5.38
C ARG A 204 3.59 23.00 4.08
N GLY A 205 2.28 23.14 4.21
CA GLY A 205 1.37 23.31 3.07
C GLY A 205 0.94 22.00 2.40
N THR A 206 1.58 20.87 2.71
CA THR A 206 1.20 19.54 2.21
C THR A 206 -0.02 19.02 2.96
N GLN A 207 -1.05 18.55 2.23
CA GLN A 207 -2.30 18.03 2.80
C GLN A 207 -2.42 16.51 2.68
N TYR A 208 -1.61 15.86 1.86
CA TYR A 208 -1.71 14.46 1.50
C TYR A 208 -0.41 13.73 1.76
N ILE A 209 -0.51 12.47 2.16
CA ILE A 209 0.61 11.56 2.40
C ILE A 209 0.26 10.17 1.88
N GLY A 210 1.25 9.37 1.53
CA GLY A 210 1.05 7.97 1.15
C GLY A 210 0.50 7.14 2.31
N LYS A 211 -0.56 6.38 2.05
CA LYS A 211 -1.29 5.59 3.08
C LYS A 211 -1.04 4.09 2.96
N LEU A 212 -0.71 3.61 1.79
CA LEU A 212 -0.56 2.20 1.49
C LEU A 212 0.45 2.00 0.35
N GLY A 213 1.02 0.81 0.26
CA GLY A 213 1.81 0.38 -0.89
C GLY A 213 3.10 1.17 -1.09
N VAL A 214 3.48 1.32 -2.36
CA VAL A 214 4.65 2.10 -2.80
C VAL A 214 4.49 3.57 -2.44
N GLU A 215 3.27 4.11 -2.54
CA GLU A 215 2.97 5.50 -2.12
C GLU A 215 3.38 5.78 -0.68
N GLN A 216 3.16 4.82 0.24
CA GLN A 216 3.54 4.95 1.63
C GLN A 216 5.03 4.67 1.86
N ARG A 217 5.54 3.61 1.24
CA ARG A 217 6.92 3.14 1.51
C ARG A 217 7.97 4.10 0.98
N TYR A 218 7.70 4.71 -0.18
CA TYR A 218 8.58 5.65 -0.87
C TYR A 218 8.08 7.10 -0.78
N GLU A 219 7.40 7.43 0.32
CA GLU A 219 6.84 8.76 0.56
C GLU A 219 7.89 9.86 0.43
N ARG A 220 9.09 9.68 0.99
CA ARG A 220 10.17 10.68 0.97
C ARG A 220 10.66 10.96 -0.44
N GLU A 221 10.88 9.92 -1.23
CA GLU A 221 11.32 10.02 -2.62
C GLU A 221 10.24 10.66 -3.48
N LEU A 222 9.00 10.22 -3.30
CA LEU A 222 7.85 10.69 -4.09
C LEU A 222 7.43 12.12 -3.74
N HIS A 223 7.51 12.54 -2.47
CA HIS A 223 7.07 13.85 -2.02
C HIS A 223 7.94 14.98 -2.60
N GLY A 224 9.26 14.84 -2.55
CA GLY A 224 10.21 15.87 -2.94
C GLY A 224 10.49 16.87 -1.82
N ILE A 225 10.98 18.07 -2.18
CA ILE A 225 11.38 19.10 -1.21
C ILE A 225 10.52 20.35 -1.40
N THR A 226 9.84 20.76 -0.33
CA THR A 226 9.00 21.96 -0.30
C THR A 226 9.85 23.22 -0.50
N GLY A 227 9.43 24.04 -1.45
CA GLY A 227 9.97 25.37 -1.66
C GLY A 227 9.36 26.40 -0.73
N VAL A 228 9.92 27.58 -0.71
CA VAL A 228 9.42 28.71 0.09
C VAL A 228 9.37 29.97 -0.74
N GLN A 229 8.30 30.75 -0.56
CA GLN A 229 8.17 32.09 -1.10
C GLN A 229 8.00 33.07 0.06
N GLU A 230 8.90 34.01 0.15
CA GLU A 230 8.78 35.13 1.07
C GLU A 230 7.97 36.24 0.36
N VAL A 231 6.86 36.62 0.95
CA VAL A 231 5.95 37.63 0.39
C VAL A 231 5.74 38.78 1.37
N GLU A 232 5.67 39.97 0.85
CA GLU A 232 5.22 41.14 1.59
C GLU A 232 3.70 41.07 1.74
N THR A 233 3.21 41.25 2.97
CA THR A 233 1.78 41.21 3.27
C THR A 233 1.24 42.60 3.60
N SER A 234 0.02 42.87 3.17
CA SER A 234 -0.74 44.06 3.60
C SER A 234 -1.23 43.88 5.06
N ALA A 235 -1.69 44.95 5.69
CA ALA A 235 -2.28 44.94 7.02
C ALA A 235 -3.48 43.96 7.16
N GLY A 236 -4.08 43.51 6.07
CA GLY A 236 -5.11 42.47 6.02
C GLY A 236 -4.58 41.07 5.72
N GLY A 237 -3.26 40.83 5.79
CA GLY A 237 -2.65 39.52 5.55
C GLY A 237 -2.62 39.08 4.08
N ARG A 238 -2.90 39.99 3.13
CA ARG A 238 -2.85 39.67 1.69
C ARG A 238 -1.42 39.80 1.17
N ALA A 239 -0.90 38.80 0.47
CA ALA A 239 0.36 38.90 -0.27
C ALA A 239 0.27 40.00 -1.33
N VAL A 240 1.19 40.97 -1.26
CA VAL A 240 1.24 42.15 -2.16
C VAL A 240 2.38 41.99 -3.17
N ARG A 241 3.53 41.57 -2.71
CA ARG A 241 4.73 41.43 -3.52
C ARG A 241 5.57 40.25 -3.05
N ARG A 242 6.15 39.52 -3.99
CA ARG A 242 7.14 38.47 -3.71
C ARG A 242 8.51 39.13 -3.49
N LEU A 243 9.13 38.84 -2.36
CA LEU A 243 10.45 39.33 -1.97
C LEU A 243 11.55 38.37 -2.38
N ALA A 244 11.38 37.09 -2.02
CA ALA A 244 12.31 36.01 -2.35
C ALA A 244 11.56 34.73 -2.70
N SER A 245 12.20 33.81 -3.41
CA SER A 245 11.63 32.51 -3.75
C SER A 245 12.71 31.47 -3.88
N LYS A 246 12.56 30.38 -3.12
CA LYS A 246 13.30 29.14 -3.33
C LYS A 246 12.31 28.13 -3.93
N PRO A 247 12.47 27.72 -5.18
CA PRO A 247 11.54 26.81 -5.83
C PRO A 247 11.49 25.46 -5.12
N ALA A 248 10.34 24.79 -5.19
CA ALA A 248 10.22 23.40 -4.75
C ALA A 248 11.02 22.47 -5.66
N THR A 249 11.60 21.41 -5.09
CA THR A 249 12.23 20.33 -5.86
C THR A 249 11.22 19.22 -6.04
N PRO A 250 10.85 18.84 -7.27
CA PRO A 250 9.90 17.74 -7.50
C PRO A 250 10.38 16.43 -6.89
N GLY A 251 9.45 15.59 -6.48
CA GLY A 251 9.74 14.25 -6.03
C GLY A 251 10.32 13.37 -7.13
N GLN A 252 11.13 12.41 -6.75
CA GLN A 252 11.70 11.44 -7.69
C GLN A 252 10.61 10.49 -8.20
N ASN A 253 10.70 10.08 -9.45
CA ASN A 253 9.89 8.99 -9.96
C ASN A 253 10.39 7.67 -9.38
N VAL A 254 9.48 6.74 -9.13
CA VAL A 254 9.80 5.40 -8.64
C VAL A 254 9.50 4.40 -9.75
N VAL A 255 10.50 3.60 -10.13
CA VAL A 255 10.41 2.58 -11.17
C VAL A 255 10.30 1.22 -10.53
N LEU A 256 9.17 0.53 -10.78
CA LEU A 256 8.91 -0.80 -10.24
C LEU A 256 9.51 -1.89 -11.14
N SER A 257 9.83 -3.02 -10.53
CA SER A 257 10.17 -4.27 -11.24
C SER A 257 8.93 -4.99 -11.80
N LEU A 258 7.74 -4.54 -11.43
CA LEU A 258 6.46 -5.07 -11.87
C LEU A 258 6.24 -4.85 -13.36
N ASP A 259 5.76 -5.87 -14.08
CA ASP A 259 5.24 -5.75 -15.45
C ASP A 259 3.71 -5.62 -15.39
N ILE A 260 3.20 -4.43 -15.70
CA ILE A 260 1.76 -4.13 -15.54
C ILE A 260 0.88 -4.91 -16.52
N LYS A 261 1.40 -5.32 -17.68
CA LYS A 261 0.65 -6.18 -18.62
C LYS A 261 0.54 -7.60 -18.10
N LEU A 262 1.62 -8.12 -17.46
CA LEU A 262 1.59 -9.40 -16.75
C LEU A 262 0.62 -9.34 -15.57
N GLN A 263 0.68 -8.28 -14.78
CA GLN A 263 -0.23 -8.03 -13.66
C GLN A 263 -1.70 -8.07 -14.12
N LYS A 264 -2.01 -7.31 -15.21
CA LYS A 264 -3.34 -7.28 -15.78
C LYS A 264 -3.81 -8.65 -16.26
N MET A 265 -2.95 -9.35 -16.98
CA MET A 265 -3.26 -10.71 -17.46
C MET A 265 -3.66 -11.62 -16.31
N VAL A 266 -2.90 -11.59 -15.21
CA VAL A 266 -3.20 -12.43 -14.06
C VAL A 266 -4.50 -12.00 -13.38
N GLU A 267 -4.72 -10.69 -13.20
CA GLU A 267 -5.98 -10.18 -12.62
C GLU A 267 -7.20 -10.58 -13.48
N ASP A 268 -7.06 -10.51 -14.80
CA ASP A 268 -8.10 -10.97 -15.75
C ASP A 268 -8.34 -12.49 -15.62
N LEU A 269 -7.27 -13.30 -15.50
CA LEU A 269 -7.39 -14.76 -15.32
C LEU A 269 -8.11 -15.15 -14.03
N TYR A 270 -7.97 -14.36 -12.97
CA TYR A 270 -8.73 -14.56 -11.75
C TYR A 270 -10.21 -14.20 -11.93
N GLY A 271 -10.52 -13.15 -12.71
CA GLY A 271 -11.88 -12.61 -12.79
C GLY A 271 -12.37 -12.17 -11.40
N ASP A 272 -13.53 -12.68 -10.98
CA ASP A 272 -14.13 -12.38 -9.67
C ASP A 272 -13.65 -13.32 -8.55
N ARG A 273 -12.82 -14.32 -8.87
CA ARG A 273 -12.31 -15.27 -7.87
C ARG A 273 -11.32 -14.57 -6.92
N ARG A 274 -11.40 -14.93 -5.65
CA ARG A 274 -10.48 -14.47 -4.61
C ARG A 274 -9.15 -15.23 -4.68
N GLY A 275 -8.08 -14.54 -4.32
CA GLY A 275 -6.78 -15.18 -4.22
C GLY A 275 -5.60 -14.25 -4.37
N ALA A 276 -4.42 -14.82 -4.54
CA ALA A 276 -3.18 -14.09 -4.72
C ALA A 276 -2.20 -14.84 -5.62
N LEU A 277 -1.37 -14.07 -6.31
CA LEU A 277 -0.21 -14.57 -7.04
C LEU A 277 0.99 -13.66 -6.79
N VAL A 278 2.13 -14.28 -6.52
CA VAL A 278 3.44 -13.59 -6.51
C VAL A 278 4.33 -14.27 -7.53
N ALA A 279 4.87 -13.48 -8.47
CA ALA A 279 5.86 -13.92 -9.45
C ALA A 279 7.18 -13.19 -9.21
N LEU A 280 8.29 -13.92 -9.14
CA LEU A 280 9.64 -13.43 -8.86
C LEU A 280 10.61 -13.84 -9.96
N ASP A 281 11.63 -13.00 -10.23
CA ASP A 281 12.85 -13.43 -10.91
C ASP A 281 13.78 -14.09 -9.87
N PRO A 282 14.07 -15.41 -9.99
CA PRO A 282 14.89 -16.11 -8.99
C PRO A 282 16.33 -15.62 -8.90
N ARG A 283 16.81 -14.90 -9.91
CA ARG A 283 18.20 -14.44 -10.04
C ARG A 283 18.44 -13.08 -9.36
N THR A 284 17.36 -12.32 -9.09
CA THR A 284 17.46 -10.93 -8.60
C THR A 284 16.53 -10.62 -7.42
N GLY A 285 15.52 -11.48 -7.18
CA GLY A 285 14.45 -11.19 -6.22
C GLY A 285 13.43 -10.14 -6.67
N GLU A 286 13.52 -9.68 -7.92
CA GLU A 286 12.57 -8.70 -8.47
C GLU A 286 11.18 -9.31 -8.62
N ILE A 287 10.18 -8.58 -8.15
CA ILE A 287 8.78 -8.99 -8.26
C ILE A 287 8.24 -8.56 -9.63
N LEU A 288 7.84 -9.54 -10.43
CA LEU A 288 7.34 -9.36 -11.79
C LEU A 288 5.83 -9.16 -11.83
N ALA A 289 5.11 -9.82 -10.93
CA ALA A 289 3.67 -9.63 -10.68
C ALA A 289 3.35 -9.87 -9.21
N PHE A 290 2.41 -9.07 -8.67
CA PHE A 290 1.99 -9.14 -7.27
C PHE A 290 0.49 -8.90 -7.17
N VAL A 291 -0.27 -9.95 -7.33
CA VAL A 291 -1.71 -9.91 -7.45
C VAL A 291 -2.39 -10.26 -6.14
N SER A 292 -3.37 -9.45 -5.77
CA SER A 292 -4.31 -9.72 -4.68
C SER A 292 -5.73 -9.41 -5.17
N LYS A 293 -6.60 -10.42 -5.21
CA LYS A 293 -8.00 -10.32 -5.65
C LYS A 293 -8.97 -10.59 -4.48
N PRO A 294 -10.09 -9.85 -4.39
CA PRO A 294 -10.46 -8.72 -5.24
C PRO A 294 -9.59 -7.48 -4.98
N THR A 295 -9.67 -6.53 -5.90
CA THR A 295 -8.97 -5.23 -5.88
C THR A 295 -9.92 -4.11 -5.47
N PHE A 296 -9.40 -2.90 -5.34
CA PHE A 296 -10.16 -1.66 -5.11
C PHE A 296 -9.60 -0.53 -5.97
N ASP A 297 -10.39 0.51 -6.24
CA ASP A 297 -9.90 1.69 -6.95
C ASP A 297 -9.25 2.70 -5.98
N PRO A 298 -7.92 2.94 -6.08
CA PRO A 298 -7.21 3.89 -5.23
C PRO A 298 -7.68 5.35 -5.45
N ASN A 299 -8.26 5.70 -6.60
CA ASN A 299 -8.79 7.03 -6.85
C ASN A 299 -9.91 7.43 -5.89
N LEU A 300 -10.65 6.47 -5.34
CA LEU A 300 -11.70 6.71 -4.33
C LEU A 300 -11.16 7.38 -3.06
N PHE A 301 -9.88 7.20 -2.74
CA PHE A 301 -9.28 7.65 -1.48
C PHE A 301 -8.62 9.03 -1.58
N VAL A 302 -8.26 9.50 -2.77
CA VAL A 302 -7.48 10.72 -2.99
C VAL A 302 -8.13 11.96 -2.35
N ASP A 303 -9.44 12.17 -2.56
CA ASP A 303 -10.18 13.31 -2.01
C ASP A 303 -10.99 12.93 -0.75
N GLY A 304 -10.73 11.73 -0.21
CA GLY A 304 -11.52 11.11 0.85
C GLY A 304 -12.65 10.26 0.28
N ILE A 305 -12.71 9.02 0.74
CA ILE A 305 -13.73 8.05 0.31
C ILE A 305 -15.11 8.42 0.91
N ASP A 306 -16.16 8.29 0.13
CA ASP A 306 -17.52 8.46 0.62
C ASP A 306 -17.98 7.26 1.47
N SER A 307 -19.04 7.47 2.28
CA SER A 307 -19.50 6.45 3.24
C SER A 307 -20.07 5.19 2.57
N GLU A 308 -20.66 5.32 1.39
CA GLU A 308 -21.22 4.18 0.65
C GLU A 308 -20.12 3.31 0.07
N SER A 309 -19.17 3.92 -0.65
CA SER A 309 -17.99 3.23 -1.17
C SER A 309 -17.14 2.61 -0.05
N TRP A 310 -16.97 3.33 1.08
CA TRP A 310 -16.27 2.80 2.23
C TRP A 310 -16.98 1.56 2.81
N LYS A 311 -18.29 1.63 2.96
CA LYS A 311 -19.09 0.51 3.46
C LYS A 311 -18.99 -0.69 2.54
N ALA A 312 -19.12 -0.47 1.23
CA ALA A 312 -18.99 -1.53 0.22
C ALA A 312 -17.63 -2.25 0.30
N LEU A 313 -16.53 -1.51 0.55
CA LEU A 313 -15.20 -2.09 0.66
C LEU A 313 -14.93 -2.73 2.03
N SER A 314 -15.36 -2.09 3.12
CA SER A 314 -15.00 -2.50 4.49
C SER A 314 -15.87 -3.63 5.02
N GLU A 315 -17.14 -3.71 4.62
CA GLU A 315 -18.10 -4.74 5.06
C GLU A 315 -18.18 -5.92 4.07
N SER A 316 -17.51 -5.85 2.92
CA SER A 316 -17.48 -6.96 1.95
C SER A 316 -16.91 -8.23 2.57
N ILE A 317 -17.62 -9.34 2.40
CA ILE A 317 -17.14 -10.68 2.80
C ILE A 317 -15.86 -11.07 2.08
N ASP A 318 -15.66 -10.56 0.86
CA ASP A 318 -14.50 -10.83 0.02
C ASP A 318 -13.27 -9.99 0.38
N LYS A 319 -13.40 -9.04 1.33
CA LYS A 319 -12.32 -8.22 1.90
C LYS A 319 -11.38 -7.64 0.84
N PRO A 320 -11.85 -6.77 -0.06
CA PRO A 320 -11.03 -6.22 -1.14
C PRO A 320 -9.84 -5.36 -0.65
N LEU A 321 -9.88 -4.84 0.56
CA LEU A 321 -8.78 -4.08 1.16
C LEU A 321 -7.66 -4.97 1.72
N LEU A 322 -7.86 -6.30 1.79
CA LEU A 322 -6.84 -7.22 2.27
C LEU A 322 -5.81 -7.52 1.17
N ASN A 323 -4.55 -7.15 1.40
CA ASN A 323 -3.46 -7.59 0.54
C ASN A 323 -3.16 -9.07 0.80
N ARG A 324 -3.79 -9.97 0.03
CA ARG A 324 -3.69 -11.43 0.20
C ARG A 324 -2.31 -11.97 -0.06
N ALA A 325 -1.53 -11.33 -0.91
CA ALA A 325 -0.22 -11.82 -1.31
C ALA A 325 0.80 -11.81 -0.15
N MET A 326 0.72 -10.80 0.74
CA MET A 326 1.64 -10.67 1.88
C MET A 326 0.96 -10.67 3.26
N ARG A 327 -0.38 -10.69 3.30
CA ARG A 327 -1.16 -10.68 4.56
C ARG A 327 -2.17 -11.81 4.66
N GLY A 328 -2.56 -12.43 3.55
CA GLY A 328 -3.30 -13.68 3.54
C GLY A 328 -2.38 -14.83 3.94
N THR A 329 -2.73 -15.57 4.98
CA THR A 329 -1.97 -16.73 5.42
C THR A 329 -2.76 -18.00 5.19
N TYR A 330 -2.15 -18.95 4.49
CA TYR A 330 -2.79 -20.20 4.05
C TYR A 330 -1.94 -21.40 4.46
N PRO A 331 -2.53 -22.53 4.81
CA PRO A 331 -1.81 -23.78 4.85
C PRO A 331 -1.23 -24.05 3.45
N PRO A 332 0.06 -24.33 3.30
CA PRO A 332 0.66 -24.55 1.97
C PRO A 332 0.21 -25.86 1.32
N GLY A 333 -0.36 -26.78 2.09
CA GLY A 333 -0.77 -28.09 1.60
C GLY A 333 0.39 -28.81 0.92
N SER A 334 0.09 -29.58 -0.12
CA SER A 334 1.10 -30.37 -0.84
C SER A 334 2.21 -29.56 -1.53
N THR A 335 2.12 -28.23 -1.60
CA THR A 335 3.25 -27.40 -2.08
C THR A 335 4.42 -27.37 -1.09
N TYR A 336 4.20 -27.81 0.15
CA TYR A 336 5.24 -27.92 1.19
C TYR A 336 6.13 -29.17 1.03
N LYS A 337 5.62 -30.22 0.35
CA LYS A 337 6.30 -31.51 0.23
C LYS A 337 7.69 -31.47 -0.40
N PRO A 338 7.97 -30.71 -1.45
CA PRO A 338 9.31 -30.58 -2.01
C PRO A 338 10.35 -30.07 -1.00
N PHE A 339 9.94 -29.11 -0.15
CA PHE A 339 10.82 -28.60 0.93
C PHE A 339 11.04 -29.65 2.02
N MET A 340 10.03 -30.46 2.33
CA MET A 340 10.14 -31.61 3.23
C MET A 340 11.10 -32.67 2.68
N ALA A 341 11.03 -32.94 1.36
CA ALA A 341 11.95 -33.85 0.69
C ALA A 341 13.40 -33.36 0.75
N LEU A 342 13.62 -32.06 0.47
CA LEU A 342 14.93 -31.44 0.59
C LEU A 342 15.45 -31.51 2.05
N ALA A 343 14.59 -31.21 3.03
CA ALA A 343 14.92 -31.29 4.44
C ALA A 343 15.38 -32.72 4.84
N ALA A 344 14.70 -33.74 4.34
CA ALA A 344 15.04 -35.12 4.61
C ALA A 344 16.41 -35.50 4.05
N LEU A 345 16.74 -35.06 2.85
CA LEU A 345 18.02 -35.28 2.20
C LEU A 345 19.16 -34.55 2.93
N GLU A 346 19.00 -33.25 3.18
CA GLU A 346 20.01 -32.42 3.85
C GLU A 346 20.31 -32.86 5.28
N THR A 347 19.29 -33.32 6.01
CA THR A 347 19.43 -33.82 7.38
C THR A 347 19.77 -35.29 7.45
N GLY A 348 19.87 -35.99 6.31
CA GLY A 348 20.14 -37.44 6.23
C GLY A 348 19.06 -38.33 6.86
N LYS A 349 17.85 -37.79 7.04
CA LYS A 349 16.72 -38.56 7.63
C LYS A 349 16.11 -39.57 6.68
N ARG A 350 16.29 -39.37 5.36
CA ARG A 350 15.83 -40.27 4.32
C ARG A 350 16.64 -40.08 3.04
N THR A 351 16.99 -41.17 2.36
CA THR A 351 17.66 -41.12 1.07
C THR A 351 16.66 -41.02 -0.09
N ALA A 352 17.14 -40.62 -1.27
CA ALA A 352 16.29 -40.48 -2.46
C ALA A 352 15.67 -41.83 -2.93
N SER A 353 16.41 -42.92 -2.76
CA SER A 353 16.03 -44.28 -3.20
C SER A 353 15.24 -45.09 -2.16
N GLU A 354 15.08 -44.56 -0.95
CA GLU A 354 14.33 -45.26 0.11
C GLU A 354 12.85 -45.33 -0.24
N ILE A 355 12.32 -46.55 -0.23
CA ILE A 355 10.97 -46.88 -0.63
C ILE A 355 10.05 -46.89 0.61
N VAL A 356 8.91 -46.21 0.51
CA VAL A 356 7.77 -46.27 1.42
C VAL A 356 6.61 -46.95 0.72
N ILE A 357 5.95 -47.90 1.36
CA ILE A 357 4.73 -48.51 0.83
C ILE A 357 3.52 -47.62 1.18
N ASP A 358 2.97 -46.97 0.20
CA ASP A 358 1.76 -46.15 0.33
C ASP A 358 0.51 -47.04 0.12
N GLN A 359 -0.18 -47.34 1.22
CA GLN A 359 -1.42 -48.13 1.24
C GLN A 359 -2.69 -47.24 1.27
N GLY A 360 -2.57 -45.92 0.99
CA GLY A 360 -3.66 -44.97 1.05
C GLY A 360 -3.95 -44.40 2.44
N SER A 361 -3.32 -44.94 3.48
CA SER A 361 -3.45 -44.43 4.85
C SER A 361 -2.22 -44.75 5.69
N TRP A 362 -2.06 -44.01 6.80
CA TRP A 362 -1.00 -44.18 7.77
C TRP A 362 -1.54 -44.02 9.19
N THR A 363 -1.25 -44.94 10.09
CA THR A 363 -1.79 -44.93 11.45
C THR A 363 -0.73 -44.57 12.46
N TYR A 364 -1.04 -43.64 13.36
CA TYR A 364 -0.17 -43.22 14.46
C TYR A 364 -1.01 -43.02 15.74
N GLY A 365 -0.61 -43.66 16.83
CA GLY A 365 -1.28 -43.48 18.12
C GLY A 365 -2.79 -43.82 18.12
N GLY A 366 -3.21 -44.79 17.30
CA GLY A 366 -4.63 -45.15 17.14
C GLY A 366 -5.42 -44.24 16.21
N HIS A 367 -4.84 -43.17 15.69
CA HIS A 367 -5.45 -42.29 14.69
C HIS A 367 -4.99 -42.64 13.28
N THR A 368 -5.91 -42.73 12.33
CA THR A 368 -5.61 -43.03 10.93
C THR A 368 -5.66 -41.76 10.06
N PHE A 369 -4.52 -41.39 9.51
CA PHE A 369 -4.36 -40.31 8.54
C PHE A 369 -4.56 -40.88 7.13
N ARG A 370 -5.52 -40.36 6.37
CA ARG A 370 -5.87 -40.88 5.04
C ARG A 370 -5.22 -40.07 3.94
N SER A 371 -4.88 -40.75 2.84
CA SER A 371 -4.46 -40.09 1.60
C SER A 371 -5.67 -39.54 0.85
N HIS A 372 -5.43 -38.70 -0.15
CA HIS A 372 -6.48 -38.18 -1.02
C HIS A 372 -6.88 -39.29 -2.01
N GLY A 373 -8.06 -39.84 -1.85
CA GLY A 373 -8.47 -41.09 -2.52
C GLY A 373 -8.02 -42.32 -1.73
N ASP A 374 -8.92 -43.24 -1.48
CA ASP A 374 -8.70 -44.42 -0.61
C ASP A 374 -7.75 -45.48 -1.22
N ALA A 375 -7.23 -45.25 -2.46
CA ALA A 375 -6.31 -46.15 -3.15
C ALA A 375 -4.85 -45.81 -2.83
N GLY A 376 -4.06 -46.78 -2.38
CA GLY A 376 -2.62 -46.60 -2.18
C GLY A 376 -1.84 -46.52 -3.51
N LEU A 377 -0.67 -45.90 -3.46
CA LEU A 377 0.23 -45.71 -4.61
C LEU A 377 1.25 -46.87 -4.74
N GLY A 378 1.26 -47.82 -3.80
CA GLY A 378 2.24 -48.93 -3.72
C GLY A 378 3.63 -48.46 -3.30
N ALA A 379 4.66 -48.98 -3.97
CA ALA A 379 6.03 -48.58 -3.69
C ALA A 379 6.35 -47.17 -4.20
N VAL A 380 6.79 -46.30 -3.31
CA VAL A 380 7.03 -44.86 -3.57
C VAL A 380 8.42 -44.48 -3.04
N ASP A 381 9.31 -44.06 -3.93
CA ASP A 381 10.54 -43.36 -3.60
C ASP A 381 10.32 -41.86 -3.48
N MET A 382 11.38 -41.09 -3.24
CA MET A 382 11.24 -39.63 -3.04
C MET A 382 10.76 -38.90 -4.30
N VAL A 383 11.30 -39.23 -5.48
CA VAL A 383 10.89 -38.60 -6.75
C VAL A 383 9.40 -38.88 -7.02
N ARG A 384 9.00 -40.16 -6.97
CA ARG A 384 7.62 -40.58 -7.16
C ARG A 384 6.68 -39.98 -6.11
N SER A 385 7.15 -39.78 -4.87
CA SER A 385 6.35 -39.14 -3.80
C SER A 385 5.98 -37.71 -4.13
N ILE A 386 6.88 -36.97 -4.79
CA ILE A 386 6.63 -35.59 -5.25
C ILE A 386 5.69 -35.62 -6.46
N VAL A 387 5.98 -36.46 -7.47
CA VAL A 387 5.20 -36.57 -8.72
C VAL A 387 3.74 -36.91 -8.43
N MET A 388 3.50 -37.96 -7.65
CA MET A 388 2.16 -38.48 -7.31
C MET A 388 1.55 -37.80 -6.09
N SER A 389 2.30 -36.93 -5.43
CA SER A 389 1.84 -36.22 -4.21
C SER A 389 1.46 -37.14 -3.06
N SER A 390 2.19 -38.26 -2.82
CA SER A 390 1.89 -39.21 -1.74
C SER A 390 1.80 -38.52 -0.38
N ASN A 391 0.69 -38.68 0.32
CA ASN A 391 0.57 -38.18 1.70
C ASN A 391 1.29 -39.12 2.69
N VAL A 392 1.14 -40.43 2.49
CA VAL A 392 1.70 -41.44 3.39
C VAL A 392 3.23 -41.33 3.50
N TYR A 393 3.90 -41.05 2.38
CA TYR A 393 5.34 -40.79 2.36
C TYR A 393 5.74 -39.67 3.33
N TYR A 394 5.02 -38.55 3.28
CA TYR A 394 5.30 -37.35 4.09
C TYR A 394 4.77 -37.44 5.51
N TYR A 395 3.71 -38.20 5.79
CA TYR A 395 3.31 -38.51 7.15
C TYR A 395 4.41 -39.28 7.90
N SER A 396 4.94 -40.33 7.27
CA SER A 396 6.03 -41.10 7.84
C SER A 396 7.30 -40.29 7.99
N LEU A 397 7.63 -39.44 7.02
CA LEU A 397 8.78 -38.55 7.07
C LEU A 397 8.67 -37.51 8.21
N ALA A 398 7.53 -36.87 8.37
CA ALA A 398 7.32 -35.91 9.46
C ALA A 398 7.48 -36.55 10.84
N ASN A 399 6.99 -37.81 11.00
CA ASN A 399 7.20 -38.56 12.23
C ASN A 399 8.68 -38.83 12.53
N ILE A 400 9.47 -39.12 11.50
CA ILE A 400 10.92 -39.37 11.64
C ILE A 400 11.68 -38.08 11.97
N MET A 401 11.30 -36.95 11.33
CA MET A 401 11.98 -35.68 11.52
C MET A 401 11.64 -35.02 12.85
N GLY A 402 10.39 -35.03 13.24
CA GLY A 402 9.90 -34.25 14.38
C GLY A 402 9.72 -32.77 14.05
N VAL A 403 8.89 -32.09 14.85
CA VAL A 403 8.47 -30.70 14.57
C VAL A 403 9.63 -29.71 14.60
N ASP A 404 10.54 -29.82 15.57
CA ASP A 404 11.61 -28.82 15.75
C ASP A 404 12.65 -28.93 14.63
N ALA A 405 13.00 -30.16 14.17
CA ALA A 405 13.87 -30.30 13.00
C ALA A 405 13.22 -29.80 11.70
N ILE A 406 11.92 -29.98 11.54
CA ILE A 406 11.15 -29.36 10.43
C ILE A 406 11.22 -27.84 10.52
N HIS A 407 10.94 -27.28 11.70
CA HIS A 407 11.00 -25.84 11.95
C HIS A 407 12.37 -25.25 11.60
N ASP A 408 13.46 -25.87 12.13
CA ASP A 408 14.81 -25.35 11.98
C ASP A 408 15.28 -25.35 10.51
N PHE A 409 14.85 -26.35 9.74
CA PHE A 409 15.14 -26.41 8.31
C PHE A 409 14.32 -25.41 7.49
N MET A 410 13.03 -25.24 7.80
CA MET A 410 12.13 -24.40 7.02
C MET A 410 12.31 -22.90 7.29
N LYS A 411 12.76 -22.53 8.47
CA LYS A 411 12.94 -21.15 8.88
C LYS A 411 13.92 -20.36 8.00
N PRO A 412 15.11 -20.85 7.64
CA PRO A 412 16.03 -20.18 6.72
C PRO A 412 15.47 -20.00 5.30
N LEU A 413 14.53 -20.85 4.87
CA LEU A 413 13.80 -20.71 3.60
C LEU A 413 12.77 -19.56 3.59
N GLY A 414 12.59 -18.87 4.73
CA GLY A 414 11.67 -17.75 4.86
C GLY A 414 10.28 -18.11 5.37
N PHE A 415 9.96 -19.39 5.60
CA PHE A 415 8.67 -19.77 6.17
C PHE A 415 8.51 -19.26 7.61
N GLY A 416 7.38 -18.62 7.89
CA GLY A 416 7.14 -18.02 9.20
C GLY A 416 8.05 -16.84 9.53
N GLN A 417 8.68 -16.21 8.53
CA GLN A 417 9.55 -15.04 8.67
C GLN A 417 9.03 -13.87 7.83
N ILE A 418 9.39 -12.65 8.24
CA ILE A 418 9.22 -11.46 7.39
C ILE A 418 10.27 -11.55 6.28
N THR A 419 9.84 -11.48 5.02
CA THR A 419 10.73 -11.55 3.85
C THR A 419 11.53 -10.27 3.66
N GLY A 420 11.01 -9.16 4.21
CA GLY A 420 11.61 -7.85 4.11
C GLY A 420 11.34 -7.14 2.78
N ILE A 421 10.29 -7.53 2.07
CA ILE A 421 9.83 -6.80 0.88
C ILE A 421 9.70 -5.30 1.18
N ASP A 422 9.98 -4.49 0.20
CA ASP A 422 9.84 -3.04 0.25
C ASP A 422 8.38 -2.54 0.19
N LEU A 423 7.50 -3.21 0.92
CA LEU A 423 6.13 -2.80 1.21
C LEU A 423 5.85 -2.88 2.71
N PRO A 424 5.06 -1.96 3.26
CA PRO A 424 4.72 -1.98 4.68
C PRO A 424 3.63 -3.01 5.00
N GLY A 425 3.66 -3.56 6.21
CA GLY A 425 2.57 -4.35 6.76
C GLY A 425 2.58 -5.84 6.41
N GLU A 426 3.73 -6.41 6.05
CA GLU A 426 3.91 -7.85 5.83
C GLU A 426 3.59 -8.65 7.11
N LEU A 427 2.92 -9.80 6.98
CA LEU A 427 2.66 -10.74 8.07
C LEU A 427 3.67 -11.88 8.08
N ARG A 428 4.09 -12.23 9.30
CA ARG A 428 5.06 -13.30 9.53
C ARG A 428 4.53 -14.71 9.20
N GLY A 429 3.21 -14.93 9.24
CA GLY A 429 2.66 -16.28 9.16
C GLY A 429 2.99 -17.12 10.40
N THR A 430 2.80 -18.45 10.29
CA THR A 430 3.04 -19.39 11.39
C THR A 430 3.87 -20.59 10.91
N LEU A 431 5.07 -20.72 11.42
CA LEU A 431 5.90 -21.93 11.32
C LEU A 431 5.96 -22.56 12.72
N PRO A 432 5.26 -23.67 12.96
CA PRO A 432 5.13 -24.26 14.29
C PRO A 432 6.43 -24.90 14.78
N SER A 433 6.63 -24.84 16.11
CA SER A 433 7.64 -25.56 16.87
C SER A 433 7.12 -25.87 18.27
N THR A 434 7.82 -26.68 19.04
CA THR A 434 7.48 -26.90 20.46
C THR A 434 7.54 -25.58 21.24
N GLU A 435 8.50 -24.71 20.96
CA GLU A 435 8.64 -23.38 21.57
C GLU A 435 7.51 -22.44 21.16
N TRP A 436 7.18 -22.40 19.86
CA TRP A 436 6.06 -21.60 19.37
C TRP A 436 4.76 -21.96 20.08
N LYS A 437 4.48 -23.24 20.23
CA LYS A 437 3.25 -23.70 20.89
C LYS A 437 3.18 -23.28 22.35
N LYS A 438 4.31 -23.38 23.09
CA LYS A 438 4.41 -22.89 24.47
C LYS A 438 4.15 -21.39 24.60
N LYS A 439 4.64 -20.58 23.64
CA LYS A 439 4.44 -19.13 23.64
C LYS A 439 3.02 -18.72 23.22
N THR A 440 2.39 -19.48 22.33
CA THR A 440 1.09 -19.13 21.75
C THR A 440 -0.07 -19.43 22.68
N TYR A 441 -0.01 -20.56 23.37
CA TYR A 441 -1.11 -21.01 24.22
C TYR A 441 -0.85 -20.70 25.70
N LYS A 442 -1.91 -20.22 26.41
CA LYS A 442 -1.81 -19.84 27.82
C LYS A 442 -1.96 -21.02 28.78
N LYS A 443 -2.75 -22.02 28.42
CA LYS A 443 -3.07 -23.17 29.28
C LYS A 443 -1.99 -24.24 29.14
N PRO A 444 -1.41 -24.77 30.24
CA PRO A 444 -0.33 -25.76 30.22
C PRO A 444 -0.65 -27.02 29.38
N GLU A 445 -1.88 -27.51 29.43
CA GLU A 445 -2.32 -28.68 28.67
C GLU A 445 -2.31 -28.42 27.14
N GLN A 446 -2.50 -27.17 26.71
CA GLN A 446 -2.45 -26.77 25.30
C GLN A 446 -1.02 -26.47 24.83
N GLN A 447 -0.08 -26.23 25.76
CA GLN A 447 1.34 -25.98 25.44
C GLN A 447 2.09 -27.26 25.07
N ARG A 448 1.57 -28.43 25.50
CA ARG A 448 2.20 -29.71 25.20
C ARG A 448 2.08 -30.02 23.71
N TRP A 449 3.21 -30.39 23.09
CA TRP A 449 3.22 -30.89 21.73
C TRP A 449 2.88 -32.39 21.69
N TYR A 450 1.98 -32.78 20.81
CA TYR A 450 1.61 -34.17 20.60
C TYR A 450 2.13 -34.66 19.25
N GLY A 451 2.66 -35.89 19.18
CA GLY A 451 3.23 -36.45 17.96
C GLY A 451 2.28 -36.42 16.75
N GLY A 452 0.99 -36.63 16.97
CA GLY A 452 -0.03 -36.53 15.91
C GLY A 452 -0.12 -35.16 15.24
N GLU A 453 0.22 -34.07 15.92
CA GLU A 453 0.24 -32.72 15.35
C GLU A 453 1.37 -32.57 14.31
N THR A 454 2.51 -33.26 14.53
CA THR A 454 3.63 -33.28 13.59
C THR A 454 3.26 -33.92 12.26
N ILE A 455 2.43 -34.95 12.28
CA ILE A 455 2.08 -35.73 11.07
C ILE A 455 1.45 -34.83 10.00
N SER A 456 0.48 -34.01 10.40
CA SER A 456 -0.19 -33.08 9.48
C SER A 456 0.75 -31.99 8.94
N LEU A 457 1.82 -31.63 9.68
CA LEU A 457 2.80 -30.66 9.21
C LEU A 457 3.57 -31.16 7.97
N GLY A 458 3.81 -32.47 7.89
CA GLY A 458 4.54 -33.07 6.76
C GLY A 458 3.89 -32.87 5.40
N ILE A 459 2.58 -32.66 5.38
CA ILE A 459 1.83 -32.37 4.16
C ILE A 459 1.41 -30.89 4.05
N GLY A 460 2.00 -30.01 4.87
CA GLY A 460 1.72 -28.59 4.85
C GLY A 460 0.36 -28.18 5.43
N GLN A 461 -0.20 -29.00 6.33
CA GLN A 461 -1.46 -28.75 7.03
C GLN A 461 -1.20 -28.49 8.53
N GLY A 462 -2.23 -28.55 9.35
CA GLY A 462 -2.15 -28.30 10.80
C GLY A 462 -1.92 -26.82 11.11
N TYR A 463 -0.89 -26.51 11.90
CA TYR A 463 -0.58 -25.12 12.29
C TYR A 463 0.20 -24.34 11.25
N ASN A 464 0.64 -24.95 10.14
CA ASN A 464 1.34 -24.25 9.06
C ASN A 464 0.41 -23.19 8.43
N ALA A 465 0.83 -21.93 8.41
CA ALA A 465 0.09 -20.85 7.76
C ALA A 465 1.07 -19.81 7.20
N PHE A 466 1.21 -19.74 5.88
CA PHE A 466 2.19 -18.89 5.19
C PHE A 466 1.54 -17.98 4.16
N THR A 467 2.22 -16.87 3.88
CA THR A 467 1.79 -15.97 2.80
C THR A 467 2.27 -16.50 1.44
N MET A 468 1.60 -16.04 0.38
CA MET A 468 2.07 -16.39 -0.97
C MET A 468 3.44 -15.79 -1.29
N LEU A 469 3.77 -14.65 -0.70
CA LEU A 469 5.11 -14.06 -0.79
C LEU A 469 6.18 -14.98 -0.19
N GLN A 470 5.94 -15.56 0.97
CA GLN A 470 6.85 -16.52 1.59
C GLN A 470 7.01 -17.79 0.74
N LEU A 471 5.90 -18.34 0.24
CA LEU A 471 5.95 -19.51 -0.63
C LEU A 471 6.67 -19.22 -1.96
N ALA A 472 6.45 -18.03 -2.56
CA ALA A 472 7.16 -17.62 -3.78
C ALA A 472 8.66 -17.44 -3.53
N THR A 473 9.04 -16.84 -2.39
CA THR A 473 10.45 -16.67 -2.00
C THR A 473 11.13 -18.01 -1.79
N ALA A 474 10.50 -18.94 -1.07
CA ALA A 474 11.02 -20.30 -0.87
C ALA A 474 11.13 -21.07 -2.21
N THR A 475 10.13 -20.92 -3.09
CA THR A 475 10.13 -21.51 -4.45
C THR A 475 11.27 -20.96 -5.30
N SER A 476 11.47 -19.65 -5.27
CA SER A 476 12.57 -18.94 -5.93
C SER A 476 13.94 -19.43 -5.43
N THR A 477 14.09 -19.58 -4.12
CA THR A 477 15.31 -20.09 -3.48
C THR A 477 15.62 -21.52 -3.91
N LEU A 478 14.60 -22.39 -3.93
CA LEU A 478 14.75 -23.77 -4.43
C LEU A 478 15.13 -23.80 -5.91
N ALA A 479 14.46 -22.99 -6.74
CA ALA A 479 14.76 -22.86 -8.17
C ALA A 479 16.20 -22.44 -8.41
N ASN A 480 16.74 -21.55 -7.58
CA ASN A 480 18.09 -20.99 -7.67
C ASN A 480 19.14 -21.80 -6.88
N GLY A 481 18.87 -23.09 -6.63
CA GLY A 481 19.84 -24.01 -6.01
C GLY A 481 20.15 -23.71 -4.54
N GLY A 482 19.28 -22.98 -3.83
CA GLY A 482 19.48 -22.60 -2.42
C GLY A 482 19.99 -21.17 -2.22
N VAL A 483 20.16 -20.40 -3.28
CA VAL A 483 20.53 -18.99 -3.18
C VAL A 483 19.26 -18.14 -3.09
N MET A 484 19.06 -17.50 -1.95
CA MET A 484 17.88 -16.67 -1.64
C MET A 484 18.18 -15.21 -1.87
N TYR A 485 17.38 -14.59 -2.72
CA TYR A 485 17.32 -13.14 -2.88
C TYR A 485 16.13 -12.57 -2.11
N LYS A 486 16.33 -11.43 -1.47
CA LYS A 486 15.26 -10.69 -0.82
C LYS A 486 14.28 -10.16 -1.89
N PRO A 487 12.97 -10.40 -1.76
CA PRO A 487 12.00 -9.89 -2.72
C PRO A 487 11.94 -8.36 -2.67
N ARG A 488 11.88 -7.73 -3.86
CA ARG A 488 11.80 -6.27 -4.00
C ARG A 488 10.90 -5.86 -5.17
N LEU A 489 10.22 -4.73 -4.99
CA LEU A 489 9.34 -4.13 -5.99
C LEU A 489 9.98 -2.94 -6.71
N VAL A 490 10.81 -2.15 -6.03
CA VAL A 490 11.43 -0.97 -6.64
C VAL A 490 12.82 -1.31 -7.13
N MET A 491 13.05 -1.07 -8.42
CA MET A 491 14.34 -1.31 -9.07
C MET A 491 15.17 -0.03 -9.22
N ALA A 492 14.53 1.13 -9.36
CA ALA A 492 15.22 2.40 -9.54
C ALA A 492 14.38 3.59 -9.04
N THR A 493 15.05 4.69 -8.72
CA THR A 493 14.45 6.02 -8.70
C THR A 493 14.94 6.78 -9.93
N GLN A 494 14.11 7.68 -10.45
CA GLN A 494 14.43 8.46 -11.65
C GLN A 494 14.26 9.95 -11.34
N ASP A 495 15.25 10.75 -11.75
CA ASP A 495 15.11 12.21 -11.73
C ASP A 495 13.96 12.64 -12.66
N PRO A 496 12.94 13.37 -12.16
CA PRO A 496 11.76 13.70 -12.95
C PRO A 496 12.05 14.67 -14.11
N ILE A 497 13.14 15.43 -14.05
CA ILE A 497 13.53 16.44 -15.05
C ILE A 497 14.53 15.85 -16.05
N ALA A 498 15.65 15.34 -15.53
CA ALA A 498 16.71 14.77 -16.37
C ALA A 498 16.38 13.37 -16.90
N ARG A 499 15.40 12.68 -16.31
CA ARG A 499 14.99 11.29 -16.61
C ARG A 499 16.16 10.30 -16.53
N ILE A 500 17.07 10.53 -15.58
CA ILE A 500 18.20 9.65 -15.31
C ILE A 500 17.80 8.68 -14.21
N ASP A 501 17.91 7.38 -14.52
CA ASP A 501 17.63 6.31 -13.58
C ASP A 501 18.81 6.12 -12.62
N ARG A 502 18.50 6.08 -11.32
CA ARG A 502 19.41 5.65 -10.27
C ARG A 502 18.97 4.27 -9.81
N GLN A 503 19.69 3.25 -10.22
CA GLN A 503 19.41 1.87 -9.83
C GLN A 503 19.55 1.70 -8.31
N ILE A 504 18.59 0.99 -7.73
CA ILE A 504 18.64 0.57 -6.33
C ILE A 504 19.23 -0.83 -6.33
N ALA A 505 20.41 -0.99 -5.72
CA ALA A 505 21.03 -2.31 -5.57
C ALA A 505 20.14 -3.20 -4.69
N GLY A 506 19.99 -4.47 -5.07
CA GLY A 506 19.41 -5.47 -4.18
C GLY A 506 20.32 -5.78 -3.00
N ASP A 507 19.77 -6.34 -1.94
CA ASP A 507 20.57 -6.87 -0.84
C ASP A 507 21.42 -8.04 -1.33
N GLU A 508 22.56 -8.29 -0.66
CA GLU A 508 23.40 -9.45 -0.95
C GLU A 508 22.59 -10.75 -0.75
N PRO A 509 22.65 -11.68 -1.70
CA PRO A 509 21.91 -12.94 -1.60
C PRO A 509 22.47 -13.84 -0.48
N VAL A 510 21.58 -14.61 0.14
CA VAL A 510 21.95 -15.58 1.16
C VAL A 510 22.02 -16.98 0.55
N ASN A 511 23.19 -17.61 0.56
CA ASN A 511 23.33 -18.99 0.14
C ASN A 511 23.07 -19.91 1.33
N LEU A 512 22.03 -20.75 1.24
CA LEU A 512 21.64 -21.72 2.27
C LEU A 512 22.51 -22.98 2.28
N GLY A 513 23.42 -23.15 1.30
CA GLY A 513 24.42 -24.22 1.27
C GLY A 513 23.84 -25.59 0.98
N PHE A 514 22.73 -25.73 0.26
CA PHE A 514 22.17 -27.02 -0.12
C PHE A 514 23.07 -27.76 -1.08
N LYS A 515 23.14 -29.08 -0.93
CA LYS A 515 23.90 -29.95 -1.82
C LYS A 515 23.23 -29.98 -3.20
N PRO A 516 24.00 -29.74 -4.29
CA PRO A 516 23.42 -29.72 -5.64
C PRO A 516 22.69 -31.00 -6.04
N GLU A 517 23.21 -32.17 -5.60
CA GLU A 517 22.59 -33.48 -5.84
C GLU A 517 21.23 -33.61 -5.13
N HIS A 518 21.03 -33.03 -3.96
CA HIS A 518 19.75 -33.04 -3.25
C HIS A 518 18.71 -32.13 -3.94
N VAL A 519 19.14 -30.94 -4.36
CA VAL A 519 18.30 -30.03 -5.16
C VAL A 519 17.91 -30.70 -6.49
N ALA A 520 18.83 -31.43 -7.14
CA ALA A 520 18.56 -32.13 -8.40
C ALA A 520 17.45 -33.20 -8.25
N VAL A 521 17.48 -33.97 -7.16
CA VAL A 521 16.42 -34.97 -6.87
C VAL A 521 15.05 -34.31 -6.73
N VAL A 522 14.97 -33.22 -5.96
CA VAL A 522 13.71 -32.50 -5.77
C VAL A 522 13.25 -31.86 -7.08
N ARG A 523 14.16 -31.26 -7.84
CA ARG A 523 13.88 -30.69 -9.17
C ARG A 523 13.31 -31.76 -10.12
N GLN A 524 13.91 -32.95 -10.14
CA GLN A 524 13.41 -34.07 -10.95
C GLN A 524 11.96 -34.43 -10.59
N GLY A 525 11.64 -34.49 -9.30
CA GLY A 525 10.27 -34.69 -8.83
C GLY A 525 9.32 -33.60 -9.28
N LEU A 526 9.72 -32.32 -9.17
CA LEU A 526 8.92 -31.17 -9.60
C LEU A 526 8.69 -31.14 -11.13
N ILE A 527 9.69 -31.49 -11.93
CA ILE A 527 9.57 -31.67 -13.38
C ILE A 527 8.56 -32.80 -13.68
N GLY A 528 8.65 -33.92 -12.97
CA GLY A 528 7.73 -35.02 -13.11
C GLY A 528 6.26 -34.64 -12.87
N VAL A 529 5.99 -33.74 -11.91
CA VAL A 529 4.63 -33.21 -11.66
C VAL A 529 4.04 -32.55 -12.90
N ALA A 530 4.83 -31.76 -13.62
CA ALA A 530 4.38 -31.05 -14.83
C ALA A 530 4.37 -31.95 -16.09
N ARG A 531 5.19 -33.02 -16.12
CA ARG A 531 5.32 -33.91 -17.28
C ARG A 531 4.32 -35.07 -17.26
N GLU A 532 4.16 -35.73 -16.13
CA GLU A 532 3.39 -36.96 -15.98
C GLU A 532 2.52 -37.03 -14.70
N GLY A 533 2.69 -36.04 -13.80
CA GLY A 533 2.01 -35.97 -12.52
C GLY A 533 0.75 -35.12 -12.53
N THR A 534 0.48 -34.50 -11.39
CA THR A 534 -0.80 -33.83 -11.10
C THR A 534 -1.12 -32.61 -11.97
N SER A 535 -0.13 -31.97 -12.61
CA SER A 535 -0.34 -30.82 -13.52
C SER A 535 -0.02 -31.11 -14.99
N ALA A 536 0.21 -32.36 -15.37
CA ALA A 536 0.65 -32.75 -16.72
C ALA A 536 -0.28 -32.23 -17.83
N ARG A 537 -1.60 -32.31 -17.66
CA ARG A 537 -2.58 -31.82 -18.65
C ARG A 537 -2.43 -30.33 -18.95
N VAL A 538 -2.06 -29.52 -17.96
CA VAL A 538 -1.91 -28.06 -18.09
C VAL A 538 -0.66 -27.73 -18.91
N PHE A 539 0.42 -28.51 -18.74
CA PHE A 539 1.69 -28.25 -19.41
C PHE A 539 1.89 -29.05 -20.71
N THR A 540 0.86 -29.79 -21.15
CA THR A 540 0.87 -30.44 -22.48
C THR A 540 1.17 -29.40 -23.58
N GLY A 541 2.11 -29.73 -24.48
CA GLY A 541 2.52 -28.87 -25.60
C GLY A 541 3.32 -27.63 -25.20
N SER A 542 3.83 -27.56 -23.97
CA SER A 542 4.76 -26.50 -23.53
C SER A 542 6.10 -26.65 -24.24
N PRO A 543 6.67 -25.60 -24.88
CA PRO A 543 7.98 -25.66 -25.53
C PRO A 543 9.15 -25.54 -24.53
N TYR A 544 8.86 -25.29 -23.25
CA TYR A 544 9.83 -25.26 -22.15
C TYR A 544 9.46 -26.31 -21.10
N GLN A 545 10.44 -26.72 -20.32
CA GLN A 545 10.24 -27.59 -19.18
C GLN A 545 10.01 -26.75 -17.93
N SER A 546 8.91 -26.99 -17.21
CA SER A 546 8.61 -26.36 -15.91
C SER A 546 8.75 -27.35 -14.77
N ALA A 547 9.06 -26.83 -13.59
CA ALA A 547 9.08 -27.56 -12.35
C ALA A 547 8.03 -26.97 -11.41
N GLY A 548 7.11 -27.79 -10.88
CA GLY A 548 6.03 -27.26 -10.06
C GLY A 548 5.38 -28.27 -9.13
N LYS A 549 4.52 -27.82 -8.24
CA LYS A 549 3.77 -28.66 -7.31
C LYS A 549 2.38 -28.09 -7.06
N THR A 550 1.39 -28.93 -7.23
CA THR A 550 -0.01 -28.62 -6.87
C THR A 550 -0.22 -28.75 -5.37
N GLY A 551 -1.08 -27.91 -4.83
CA GLY A 551 -1.54 -27.96 -3.45
C GLY A 551 -3.05 -27.85 -3.35
N THR A 552 -3.60 -28.42 -2.29
CA THR A 552 -4.97 -28.22 -1.84
C THR A 552 -4.91 -27.97 -0.35
N ALA A 553 -5.42 -26.83 0.10
CA ALA A 553 -5.41 -26.48 1.52
C ALA A 553 -6.83 -26.48 2.07
N GLN A 554 -7.02 -27.20 3.16
CA GLN A 554 -8.33 -27.26 3.81
C GLN A 554 -8.68 -25.90 4.42
N ALA A 555 -9.85 -25.37 4.06
CA ALA A 555 -10.39 -24.14 4.66
C ALA A 555 -11.14 -24.40 5.95
N VAL A 556 -11.73 -25.61 6.10
CA VAL A 556 -12.48 -26.02 7.29
C VAL A 556 -12.02 -27.40 7.77
N THR A 557 -12.11 -27.62 9.08
CA THR A 557 -11.84 -28.92 9.68
C THR A 557 -13.02 -29.86 9.41
N ILE A 558 -12.74 -31.01 8.81
CA ILE A 558 -13.75 -32.05 8.54
C ILE A 558 -13.65 -33.11 9.62
N GLY A 559 -14.81 -33.54 10.11
CA GLY A 559 -14.92 -34.61 11.12
C GLY A 559 -14.27 -35.91 10.63
N GLN A 560 -13.67 -36.68 11.55
CA GLN A 560 -12.92 -37.90 11.23
C GLN A 560 -13.74 -38.98 10.46
N LYS A 561 -15.08 -38.97 10.62
CA LYS A 561 -16.00 -39.89 9.95
C LYS A 561 -16.58 -39.33 8.65
N ASP A 562 -16.41 -38.05 8.39
CA ASP A 562 -16.99 -37.36 7.25
C ASP A 562 -16.03 -37.36 6.05
N LYS A 563 -16.60 -37.47 4.84
CA LYS A 563 -15.86 -37.30 3.60
C LYS A 563 -16.06 -35.87 3.10
N TYR A 564 -14.97 -35.23 2.65
CA TYR A 564 -15.04 -33.93 1.99
C TYR A 564 -15.97 -34.00 0.78
N ASN A 565 -16.96 -33.10 0.73
CA ASN A 565 -17.85 -32.95 -0.42
C ASN A 565 -18.09 -31.45 -0.70
N ALA A 566 -17.39 -30.91 -1.68
CA ALA A 566 -17.48 -29.50 -2.06
C ALA A 566 -18.92 -29.06 -2.42
N GLY A 567 -19.76 -29.95 -2.92
CA GLY A 567 -21.15 -29.65 -3.27
C GLY A 567 -22.08 -29.43 -2.08
N LYS A 568 -21.65 -29.86 -0.88
CA LYS A 568 -22.40 -29.67 0.39
C LYS A 568 -21.93 -28.50 1.21
N LEU A 569 -20.79 -27.88 0.81
CA LEU A 569 -20.16 -26.75 1.50
C LEU A 569 -20.53 -25.44 0.81
N GLU A 570 -20.75 -24.40 1.60
CA GLU A 570 -20.80 -23.05 1.08
C GLU A 570 -19.46 -22.70 0.41
N GLU A 571 -19.49 -21.79 -0.56
CA GLU A 571 -18.32 -21.49 -1.39
C GLU A 571 -17.07 -21.17 -0.53
N HIS A 572 -17.21 -20.30 0.46
CA HIS A 572 -16.11 -19.85 1.33
C HIS A 572 -15.59 -20.91 2.34
N GLN A 573 -16.23 -22.08 2.40
CA GLN A 573 -15.79 -23.23 3.20
C GLN A 573 -15.02 -24.26 2.36
N ARG A 574 -15.01 -24.12 1.03
CA ARG A 574 -14.32 -25.06 0.16
C ARG A 574 -12.81 -24.88 0.25
N ASP A 575 -12.08 -25.95 -0.07
CA ASP A 575 -10.63 -25.96 -0.04
C ASP A 575 -10.01 -24.91 -0.97
N HIS A 576 -8.86 -24.37 -0.59
CA HIS A 576 -8.08 -23.46 -1.43
C HIS A 576 -7.23 -24.24 -2.43
N ALA A 577 -7.20 -23.78 -3.67
CA ALA A 577 -6.35 -24.30 -4.72
C ALA A 577 -5.00 -23.58 -4.73
N LEU A 578 -3.88 -24.32 -4.60
CA LEU A 578 -2.53 -23.76 -4.61
C LEU A 578 -1.69 -24.35 -5.74
N TYR A 579 -0.75 -23.56 -6.19
CA TYR A 579 0.32 -24.01 -7.08
C TYR A 579 1.59 -23.21 -6.83
N MET A 580 2.72 -23.90 -6.73
CA MET A 580 4.03 -23.28 -6.78
C MET A 580 4.80 -23.85 -7.96
N ALA A 581 5.54 -23.01 -8.69
CA ALA A 581 6.32 -23.48 -9.83
C ALA A 581 7.40 -22.48 -10.26
N TYR A 582 8.33 -22.95 -11.07
CA TYR A 582 9.31 -22.11 -11.74
C TYR A 582 9.61 -22.64 -13.16
N ALA A 583 10.07 -21.77 -14.03
CA ALA A 583 10.40 -22.08 -15.40
C ALA A 583 11.49 -21.13 -15.96
N PRO A 584 12.31 -21.61 -16.94
CA PRO A 584 12.56 -23.01 -17.27
C PRO A 584 13.17 -23.79 -16.08
N ALA A 585 12.99 -25.11 -16.05
CA ALA A 585 13.41 -25.91 -14.89
C ALA A 585 14.93 -25.92 -14.67
N GLU A 586 15.73 -25.85 -15.75
CA GLU A 586 17.20 -25.91 -15.69
C GLU A 586 17.85 -24.52 -15.53
N ASN A 587 17.24 -23.47 -16.08
CA ASN A 587 17.72 -22.10 -15.96
C ASN A 587 16.54 -21.19 -15.59
N PRO A 588 16.12 -21.17 -14.34
CA PRO A 588 14.92 -20.47 -13.89
C PRO A 588 14.99 -18.98 -14.14
N GLN A 589 13.95 -18.42 -14.81
CA GLN A 589 13.78 -17.00 -15.08
C GLN A 589 12.58 -16.41 -14.34
N ILE A 590 11.64 -17.26 -13.92
CA ILE A 590 10.45 -16.86 -13.18
C ILE A 590 10.01 -17.98 -12.23
N ALA A 591 9.71 -17.61 -11.01
CA ALA A 591 9.12 -18.47 -9.98
C ALA A 591 7.79 -17.88 -9.51
N VAL A 592 6.79 -18.71 -9.29
CA VAL A 592 5.44 -18.29 -8.88
C VAL A 592 4.92 -19.07 -7.69
N ALA A 593 4.14 -18.40 -6.85
CA ALA A 593 3.25 -19.02 -5.88
C ALA A 593 1.84 -18.44 -6.05
N ILE A 594 0.85 -19.30 -6.08
CA ILE A 594 -0.52 -18.99 -6.45
C ILE A 594 -1.48 -19.62 -5.44
N VAL A 595 -2.47 -18.86 -5.02
CA VAL A 595 -3.66 -19.36 -4.32
C VAL A 595 -4.90 -18.83 -4.99
N VAL A 596 -5.85 -19.71 -5.29
CA VAL A 596 -7.24 -19.37 -5.63
C VAL A 596 -8.09 -19.85 -4.47
N GLU A 597 -8.65 -18.90 -3.71
CA GLU A 597 -9.42 -19.23 -2.51
C GLU A 597 -10.68 -20.02 -2.87
N ASN A 598 -10.99 -21.02 -2.05
CA ASN A 598 -12.24 -21.77 -2.09
C ASN A 598 -12.58 -22.42 -3.44
N ALA A 599 -11.56 -22.68 -4.27
CA ALA A 599 -11.69 -23.17 -5.64
C ALA A 599 -11.40 -24.67 -5.80
N GLY A 600 -11.00 -25.37 -4.73
CA GLY A 600 -10.76 -26.81 -4.75
C GLY A 600 -9.35 -27.22 -5.17
N PHE A 601 -9.19 -27.92 -6.32
CA PHE A 601 -7.92 -28.52 -6.68
C PHE A 601 -6.95 -27.58 -7.38
N GLY A 602 -5.70 -27.51 -6.88
CA GLY A 602 -4.65 -26.68 -7.44
C GLY A 602 -4.33 -26.97 -8.90
N ALA A 603 -4.40 -28.24 -9.33
CA ALA A 603 -4.21 -28.66 -10.70
C ALA A 603 -5.21 -28.02 -11.70
N ALA A 604 -6.47 -27.83 -11.26
CA ALA A 604 -7.53 -27.31 -12.10
C ALA A 604 -7.64 -25.79 -12.07
N GLN A 605 -7.29 -25.16 -10.94
CA GLN A 605 -7.59 -23.75 -10.71
C GLN A 605 -6.35 -22.85 -10.68
N ALA A 606 -5.24 -23.32 -10.10
CA ALA A 606 -4.04 -22.52 -9.93
C ALA A 606 -2.95 -22.82 -10.97
N ALA A 607 -2.73 -24.09 -11.34
CA ALA A 607 -1.73 -24.46 -12.35
C ALA A 607 -2.00 -23.84 -13.74
N PRO A 608 -3.25 -23.73 -14.24
CA PRO A 608 -3.53 -23.05 -15.49
C PRO A 608 -3.07 -21.58 -15.51
N ILE A 609 -3.19 -20.87 -14.39
CA ILE A 609 -2.71 -19.48 -14.26
C ILE A 609 -1.18 -19.44 -14.40
N ALA A 610 -0.46 -20.36 -13.70
CA ALA A 610 0.99 -20.44 -13.80
C ALA A 610 1.47 -20.68 -15.25
N ARG A 611 0.78 -21.55 -16.00
CA ARG A 611 1.11 -21.82 -17.41
C ARG A 611 1.03 -20.54 -18.26
N ARG A 612 -0.01 -19.70 -18.11
CA ARG A 612 -0.15 -18.43 -18.86
C ARG A 612 0.91 -17.40 -18.43
N VAL A 613 1.27 -17.37 -17.15
CA VAL A 613 2.37 -16.53 -16.65
C VAL A 613 3.69 -16.92 -17.30
N PHE A 614 3.99 -18.21 -17.41
CA PHE A 614 5.21 -18.68 -18.06
C PHE A 614 5.19 -18.45 -19.58
N ASP A 615 4.07 -18.70 -20.25
CA ASP A 615 3.91 -18.42 -21.68
C ASP A 615 4.11 -16.93 -21.98
N TYR A 616 3.58 -16.04 -21.12
CA TYR A 616 3.79 -14.60 -21.23
C TYR A 616 5.27 -14.22 -21.05
N TRP A 617 5.89 -14.72 -19.99
CA TRP A 617 7.25 -14.31 -19.64
C TRP A 617 8.31 -14.86 -20.58
N LEU A 618 8.20 -16.13 -20.93
CA LEU A 618 9.21 -16.84 -21.72
C LEU A 618 8.99 -16.73 -23.24
N LEU A 619 7.73 -16.65 -23.68
CA LEU A 619 7.38 -16.71 -25.10
C LEU A 619 6.82 -15.38 -25.65
N GLY A 620 6.44 -14.45 -24.78
CA GLY A 620 5.74 -13.23 -25.16
C GLY A 620 4.26 -13.47 -25.55
N ASP A 621 3.70 -14.62 -25.19
CA ASP A 621 2.33 -15.01 -25.55
C ASP A 621 1.34 -14.48 -24.50
N TYR A 622 0.30 -13.79 -24.95
CA TYR A 622 -0.84 -13.37 -24.14
C TYR A 622 -2.05 -14.26 -24.47
N PRO A 623 -2.81 -14.74 -23.48
CA PRO A 623 -3.93 -15.65 -23.71
C PRO A 623 -5.02 -15.03 -24.59
N SER A 624 -5.76 -15.87 -25.34
CA SER A 624 -6.96 -15.45 -26.04
C SER A 624 -8.06 -15.02 -25.07
N MET A 625 -9.08 -14.33 -25.54
CA MET A 625 -10.24 -14.00 -24.70
C MET A 625 -10.98 -15.25 -24.24
N GLU A 626 -11.12 -16.24 -25.14
CA GLU A 626 -11.71 -17.55 -24.84
C GLU A 626 -10.95 -18.26 -23.69
N ASP A 627 -9.62 -18.20 -23.72
CA ASP A 627 -8.75 -18.81 -22.72
C ASP A 627 -8.86 -18.10 -21.35
N ILE A 628 -8.98 -16.77 -21.35
CA ILE A 628 -9.25 -15.99 -20.16
C ILE A 628 -10.61 -16.37 -19.54
N GLU A 629 -11.66 -16.43 -20.35
CA GLU A 629 -13.00 -16.83 -19.87
C GLU A 629 -13.02 -18.25 -19.31
N ALA A 630 -12.34 -19.19 -19.99
CA ALA A 630 -12.21 -20.56 -19.49
C ALA A 630 -11.49 -20.59 -18.14
N SER A 631 -10.45 -19.74 -17.96
CA SER A 631 -9.74 -19.61 -16.68
C SER A 631 -10.64 -19.05 -15.59
N GLN A 632 -11.39 -17.99 -15.86
CA GLN A 632 -12.32 -17.38 -14.91
C GLN A 632 -13.40 -18.37 -14.42
N LYS A 633 -13.89 -19.21 -15.34
CA LYS A 633 -14.86 -20.27 -15.04
C LYS A 633 -14.25 -21.51 -14.37
N GLY A 634 -12.92 -21.56 -14.18
CA GLY A 634 -12.21 -22.72 -13.62
C GLY A 634 -12.20 -23.94 -14.54
N LEU A 635 -12.39 -23.75 -15.84
CA LEU A 635 -12.44 -24.80 -16.88
C LEU A 635 -11.16 -24.89 -17.70
N ALA A 636 -10.18 -23.97 -17.45
CA ALA A 636 -8.93 -23.94 -18.20
C ALA A 636 -8.04 -25.16 -17.90
N SER A 637 -7.32 -25.61 -18.93
CA SER A 637 -6.25 -26.60 -18.83
C SER A 637 -5.05 -26.09 -19.65
N ALA A 638 -4.61 -26.79 -20.70
CA ALA A 638 -3.66 -26.20 -21.65
C ALA A 638 -4.28 -24.98 -22.35
N PRO A 639 -3.49 -23.99 -22.79
CA PRO A 639 -4.01 -22.79 -23.47
C PRO A 639 -4.83 -23.12 -24.72
N ILE A 640 -5.92 -22.39 -24.91
CA ILE A 640 -6.85 -22.53 -26.04
C ILE A 640 -6.99 -21.23 -26.84
N GLY A 641 -7.52 -21.32 -28.03
CA GLY A 641 -7.74 -20.19 -28.92
C GLY A 641 -6.45 -19.62 -29.53
N VAL A 642 -6.60 -18.51 -30.25
CA VAL A 642 -5.48 -17.82 -30.89
C VAL A 642 -4.79 -16.90 -29.88
N LYS A 643 -3.54 -17.21 -29.56
CA LYS A 643 -2.70 -16.40 -28.68
C LYS A 643 -2.45 -15.02 -29.28
N ARG A 644 -2.41 -14.01 -28.45
CA ARG A 644 -2.03 -12.63 -28.80
C ARG A 644 -0.58 -12.40 -28.42
N ARG A 645 0.06 -11.40 -29.00
CA ARG A 645 1.40 -10.99 -28.54
C ARG A 645 1.29 -9.96 -27.43
N LYS A 646 2.17 -10.04 -26.43
CA LYS A 646 2.20 -9.08 -25.31
C LYS A 646 2.42 -7.63 -25.76
N GLU A 647 3.12 -7.43 -26.90
CA GLU A 647 3.36 -6.12 -27.50
C GLU A 647 2.05 -5.48 -28.00
N ASP A 648 1.11 -6.29 -28.51
CA ASP A 648 -0.16 -5.83 -29.08
C ASP A 648 -1.20 -5.47 -28.00
N ILE A 649 -0.94 -5.84 -26.74
CA ILE A 649 -1.85 -5.55 -25.64
C ILE A 649 -1.73 -4.07 -25.25
N ARG A 650 -2.82 -3.36 -25.48
CA ARG A 650 -2.96 -1.97 -25.04
C ARG A 650 -3.63 -1.92 -23.66
N LEU A 651 -3.06 -1.12 -22.78
CA LEU A 651 -3.66 -0.78 -21.50
C LEU A 651 -4.57 0.43 -21.73
N THR A 652 -5.84 0.28 -21.43
CA THR A 652 -6.80 1.39 -21.54
C THR A 652 -6.92 2.04 -20.15
N PRO A 653 -6.61 3.33 -20.02
CA PRO A 653 -6.92 4.05 -18.79
C PRO A 653 -8.42 3.94 -18.48
N GLY A 654 -8.77 3.81 -17.19
CA GLY A 654 -10.17 3.75 -16.77
C GLY A 654 -10.94 5.02 -17.14
N GLU A 655 -12.23 4.88 -17.41
CA GLU A 655 -13.11 5.97 -17.91
C GLU A 655 -13.22 7.21 -17.00
N GLY A 656 -12.71 7.13 -15.75
CA GLY A 656 -12.74 8.25 -14.79
C GLY A 656 -11.86 9.46 -15.16
N VAL A 657 -11.02 9.39 -16.22
CA VAL A 657 -10.05 10.45 -16.58
C VAL A 657 -10.00 10.73 -18.08
N ALA A 658 -10.85 10.12 -18.89
CA ALA A 658 -10.86 10.29 -20.35
C ALA A 658 -11.20 11.73 -20.83
N GLY A 659 -11.50 12.66 -19.93
CA GLY A 659 -11.86 14.05 -20.26
C GLY A 659 -10.71 15.05 -20.36
N VAL A 660 -9.44 14.68 -20.01
CA VAL A 660 -8.35 15.70 -19.86
C VAL A 660 -7.09 15.38 -20.67
N ILE A 661 -6.98 14.24 -21.29
CA ILE A 661 -5.84 13.96 -22.21
C ILE A 661 -6.31 14.17 -23.66
N GLY A 662 -6.66 15.41 -24.00
CA GLY A 662 -6.65 15.89 -25.36
C GLY A 662 -5.21 16.08 -25.83
N ASN A 663 -4.86 15.40 -26.90
CA ASN A 663 -3.63 15.50 -27.69
C ASN A 663 -2.76 16.74 -27.42
N ARG A 664 -1.55 16.54 -26.86
CA ARG A 664 -0.37 17.34 -27.17
C ARG A 664 0.87 16.44 -27.24
#